data_a330dc6146476057a8de057b8118f287
#
_entry.id   a330dc6146476057a8de057b8118f287
#
_cell.length_a   1.000
_cell.length_b   1.000
_cell.length_c   1.000
_cell.angle_alpha   90.00
_cell.angle_beta   90.00
_cell.angle_gamma   90.00
#
_symmetry.space_group_name_H-M   'P 1'
#
loop_
_entity.id
_entity.type
_entity.pdbx_description
1 polymer ?
#
loop_
_entity_poly.entity_id
_entity_poly.type
_entity_poly.pdbx_seq_one_letter_code
_entity_poly.pdbx_strand_id
1 'polypeptide(L)'
;MRKNYKKLSLFCLSAMLSVAAVAVTDSNEANLGTMRGRIVDNSNQVLPGATVMIENLHTGVVSDANGFYTIPNLKPGVYTVKVSYVGYQPTTAKLTISAEKTEVKDFVLSEGMELKGVEVKGAFHGQSRAINTQKNNFNITNVVSADQIGKFPDSNIGDALKRINGINVQYDQGEARFGQVRGTSPDLTSVTVNGNRLPSAEGDIRNVQLDLIPADMIQTIEVNKVVTADMDGDAIGGSINLITKNTPYKEVFNITAGTGYSWISEKPQLNLGLTYGNRFFNDKLGFMAAISYQNSPAGSDNTEFEYDIDDDGKVVPTDAEVRQYYVTRERQSYSLSLDYVFNPNHKVFFNGIYNRRNDWENRYRVSYKDLADGEGEMKATIETKGGSADNRGARLERQQTMDYTLGGEHLLWDKLSADWSASFSRASEGRPDERYMSLEQKDITINMADAGLRQPYSTTYINLDEGEWKLDEFTNANENIIENEWKFKLDFELPLANGLYGNKLKFGGKYTRKSKTKDVVCYDYTDGYEAMFGDDYSNYYINRIRDGFMPGSQYKSTMFIDKNYLGGISHVDLAAMGGEQVLEESAGNYDATEQVSAGYLRFEQKLGKKLELMLGLRMEATNLKTSGFNWIVDEDENEYLEPTGTYKNNYINWLPSVLLKYNATDDLKVRASYTKTLARPKYSHMMPGSSINRTESPVEVFVGNPDLKPVISNNYDLSAEYYFKSVGLVSASLFYKRINDYMVEHVSKGSYGNYDDCKITRPVNAFDADLLGVELGLQRDFGFIHPSLKCFGFYGNYTYTHSNVVKSVFGNKDEQALPGSPEHMANASLYFDKGGLNVRLSYNFTSAFQDDEEYQEEAQLRRYYDKVNYLDLNASYTWGKDIKYTFYAAANNLLNQPLRYYQGEKDRTMQVEYYGVKLQAGFKLSF
;
A
#
# COMPACT_ATOMS: atom_id res chain seq x y z
N MET A 1 8.60 4.24 -38.26
CA MET A 1 7.77 3.50 -37.29
C MET A 1 6.35 4.07 -37.07
N ARG A 2 6.10 5.40 -36.99
CA ARG A 2 4.75 6.00 -36.77
C ARG A 2 3.64 5.60 -37.79
N LYS A 3 3.97 5.20 -39.02
CA LYS A 3 2.98 4.81 -40.04
C LYS A 3 2.40 3.39 -39.86
N ASN A 4 3.13 2.49 -39.24
CA ASN A 4 2.68 1.09 -39.09
C ASN A 4 1.75 0.88 -37.88
N TYR A 5 1.88 1.71 -36.82
CA TYR A 5 0.96 1.64 -35.68
C TYR A 5 -0.46 2.10 -36.01
N LYS A 6 -0.62 3.13 -36.86
CA LYS A 6 -1.96 3.53 -37.33
C LYS A 6 -2.66 2.44 -38.15
N LYS A 7 -1.92 1.63 -38.88
CA LYS A 7 -2.48 0.51 -39.63
C LYS A 7 -2.87 -0.67 -38.73
N LEU A 8 -2.09 -0.94 -37.69
CA LEU A 8 -2.39 -2.01 -36.73
C LEU A 8 -3.57 -1.65 -35.83
N SER A 9 -3.67 -0.41 -35.37
CA SER A 9 -4.82 0.07 -34.58
C SER A 9 -6.10 0.11 -35.38
N LEU A 10 -6.03 0.48 -36.68
CA LEU A 10 -7.17 0.44 -37.58
C LEU A 10 -7.60 -1.01 -37.91
N PHE A 11 -6.63 -1.92 -38.03
CA PHE A 11 -6.89 -3.34 -38.25
C PHE A 11 -7.52 -4.01 -37.02
N CYS A 12 -7.04 -3.70 -35.82
CA CYS A 12 -7.65 -4.18 -34.56
C CYS A 12 -9.05 -3.58 -34.36
N LEU A 13 -9.25 -2.31 -34.65
CA LEU A 13 -10.56 -1.65 -34.58
C LEU A 13 -11.53 -2.22 -35.65
N SER A 14 -11.06 -2.47 -36.87
CA SER A 14 -11.86 -3.09 -37.95
C SER A 14 -12.15 -4.57 -37.70
N ALA A 15 -11.22 -5.32 -37.10
CA ALA A 15 -11.43 -6.68 -36.63
C ALA A 15 -12.45 -6.77 -35.49
N MET A 16 -12.37 -5.84 -34.53
CA MET A 16 -13.37 -5.73 -33.43
C MET A 16 -14.76 -5.33 -33.98
N LEU A 17 -14.81 -4.38 -34.90
CA LEU A 17 -16.07 -3.99 -35.57
C LEU A 17 -16.64 -5.08 -36.47
N SER A 18 -15.81 -5.88 -37.14
CA SER A 18 -16.28 -7.00 -37.98
C SER A 18 -16.79 -8.17 -37.12
N VAL A 19 -16.18 -8.45 -35.98
CA VAL A 19 -16.69 -9.43 -35.02
C VAL A 19 -18.00 -8.95 -34.38
N ALA A 20 -18.13 -7.64 -34.09
CA ALA A 20 -19.41 -7.06 -33.66
C ALA A 20 -20.49 -7.10 -34.75
N ALA A 21 -20.12 -6.90 -36.02
CA ALA A 21 -21.07 -6.93 -37.12
C ALA A 21 -21.62 -8.34 -37.43
N VAL A 22 -20.85 -9.40 -37.21
CA VAL A 22 -21.33 -10.79 -37.33
C VAL A 22 -22.33 -11.18 -36.22
N ALA A 23 -22.31 -10.46 -35.08
CA ALA A 23 -23.27 -10.71 -33.99
C ALA A 23 -24.63 -10.01 -34.18
N VAL A 24 -24.79 -9.14 -35.18
CA VAL A 24 -26.00 -8.33 -35.40
C VAL A 24 -26.94 -8.92 -36.47
N THR A 25 -26.59 -10.02 -37.13
CA THR A 25 -27.37 -10.56 -38.24
C THR A 25 -28.39 -11.66 -37.89
N ASP A 26 -28.91 -11.68 -36.67
CA ASP A 26 -30.11 -12.46 -36.34
C ASP A 26 -31.18 -11.54 -35.75
N SER A 27 -31.70 -10.63 -36.58
CA SER A 27 -32.81 -9.73 -36.23
C SER A 27 -34.16 -10.43 -36.44
N ASN A 28 -34.45 -11.46 -35.64
CA ASN A 28 -35.81 -11.69 -35.21
C ASN A 28 -35.92 -10.97 -33.85
N GLU A 29 -36.50 -9.80 -33.82
CA GLU A 29 -36.94 -9.13 -32.58
C GLU A 29 -37.99 -10.00 -31.89
N ALA A 30 -37.55 -11.10 -31.29
CA ALA A 30 -38.34 -11.78 -30.28
C ALA A 30 -38.34 -10.88 -29.07
N ASN A 31 -39.52 -10.45 -28.62
CA ASN A 31 -39.72 -9.68 -27.40
C ASN A 31 -39.04 -10.43 -26.25
N LEU A 32 -37.85 -9.98 -25.85
CA LEU A 32 -36.99 -10.64 -24.83
C LEU A 32 -37.45 -10.22 -23.44
N GLY A 33 -37.34 -11.13 -22.47
CA GLY A 33 -37.59 -10.84 -21.06
C GLY A 33 -36.27 -10.79 -20.27
N THR A 34 -36.36 -10.33 -19.01
CA THR A 34 -35.26 -10.26 -18.05
C THR A 34 -35.57 -11.07 -16.82
N MET A 35 -34.61 -11.80 -16.27
CA MET A 35 -34.69 -12.42 -14.97
C MET A 35 -33.84 -11.65 -13.97
N ARG A 36 -34.39 -11.42 -12.77
CA ARG A 36 -33.72 -10.68 -11.71
C ARG A 36 -34.09 -11.23 -10.35
N GLY A 37 -33.28 -10.96 -9.34
CA GLY A 37 -33.62 -11.32 -7.96
C GLY A 37 -32.42 -11.13 -7.05
N ARG A 38 -32.57 -11.58 -5.81
CA ARG A 38 -31.56 -11.48 -4.76
C ARG A 38 -31.23 -12.85 -4.20
N ILE A 39 -30.00 -13.06 -3.80
CA ILE A 39 -29.52 -14.31 -3.21
C ILE A 39 -29.10 -14.03 -1.79
N VAL A 40 -29.70 -14.78 -0.86
CA VAL A 40 -29.45 -14.66 0.58
C VAL A 40 -29.28 -16.05 1.20
N ASP A 41 -28.79 -16.12 2.43
CA ASP A 41 -28.79 -17.32 3.25
C ASP A 41 -30.07 -17.40 4.12
N ASN A 42 -30.17 -18.49 4.93
CA ASN A 42 -31.26 -18.69 5.87
C ASN A 42 -31.37 -17.62 6.97
N SER A 43 -30.29 -16.82 7.16
CA SER A 43 -30.24 -15.69 8.11
C SER A 43 -30.55 -14.34 7.43
N ASN A 44 -31.02 -14.37 6.17
CA ASN A 44 -31.23 -13.18 5.30
C ASN A 44 -29.95 -12.36 5.04
N GLN A 45 -28.79 -12.97 5.21
CA GLN A 45 -27.52 -12.35 4.85
C GLN A 45 -27.29 -12.50 3.35
N VAL A 46 -26.92 -11.42 2.68
CA VAL A 46 -26.64 -11.43 1.23
C VAL A 46 -25.44 -12.31 0.88
N LEU A 47 -25.52 -12.98 -0.26
CA LEU A 47 -24.47 -13.84 -0.79
C LEU A 47 -23.86 -13.24 -2.08
N PRO A 48 -22.93 -12.28 -1.99
CA PRO A 48 -22.26 -11.69 -3.15
C PRO A 48 -21.38 -12.69 -3.86
N GLY A 49 -21.34 -12.64 -5.20
CA GLY A 49 -20.59 -13.58 -6.01
C GLY A 49 -21.23 -14.95 -6.12
N ALA A 50 -22.49 -15.13 -5.71
CA ALA A 50 -23.22 -16.37 -5.95
C ALA A 50 -23.44 -16.59 -7.46
N THR A 51 -23.17 -17.79 -7.93
CA THR A 51 -23.34 -18.16 -9.34
C THR A 51 -24.77 -18.52 -9.62
N VAL A 52 -25.43 -17.79 -10.51
CA VAL A 52 -26.77 -18.05 -11.05
C VAL A 52 -26.62 -18.60 -12.45
N MET A 53 -26.88 -19.87 -12.65
CA MET A 53 -26.70 -20.57 -13.91
C MET A 53 -28.04 -20.97 -14.52
N ILE A 54 -28.27 -20.64 -15.78
CA ILE A 54 -29.38 -21.20 -16.55
C ILE A 54 -28.87 -22.48 -17.22
N GLU A 55 -29.29 -23.65 -16.70
CA GLU A 55 -28.77 -24.95 -17.11
C GLU A 55 -29.01 -25.22 -18.62
N ASN A 56 -30.17 -24.86 -19.11
CA ASN A 56 -30.55 -25.10 -20.53
C ASN A 56 -29.72 -24.29 -21.52
N LEU A 57 -29.22 -23.11 -21.10
CA LEU A 57 -28.42 -22.20 -21.93
C LEU A 57 -26.92 -22.28 -21.65
N HIS A 58 -26.53 -22.96 -20.57
CA HIS A 58 -25.16 -22.94 -20.03
C HIS A 58 -24.58 -21.52 -19.89
N THR A 59 -25.45 -20.59 -19.52
CA THR A 59 -25.11 -19.19 -19.27
C THR A 59 -25.50 -18.82 -17.85
N GLY A 60 -24.81 -17.87 -17.28
CA GLY A 60 -25.09 -17.42 -15.92
C GLY A 60 -24.41 -16.10 -15.64
N VAL A 61 -24.78 -15.54 -14.52
CA VAL A 61 -24.21 -14.35 -13.94
C VAL A 61 -23.79 -14.64 -12.52
N VAL A 62 -23.07 -13.71 -11.91
CA VAL A 62 -22.78 -13.73 -10.48
C VAL A 62 -23.55 -12.60 -9.82
N SER A 63 -23.99 -12.83 -8.56
CA SER A 63 -24.62 -11.76 -7.79
C SER A 63 -23.60 -10.66 -7.44
N ASP A 64 -24.08 -9.43 -7.41
CA ASP A 64 -23.31 -8.24 -7.03
C ASP A 64 -22.97 -8.20 -5.54
N ALA A 65 -22.37 -7.11 -5.07
CA ALA A 65 -22.00 -6.90 -3.67
C ALA A 65 -23.20 -6.90 -2.70
N ASN A 66 -24.41 -6.66 -3.21
CA ASN A 66 -25.68 -6.62 -2.46
C ASN A 66 -26.49 -7.92 -2.63
N GLY A 67 -25.91 -8.92 -3.30
CA GLY A 67 -26.55 -10.21 -3.57
C GLY A 67 -27.55 -10.18 -4.73
N PHE A 68 -27.70 -9.09 -5.47
CA PHE A 68 -28.58 -9.02 -6.63
C PHE A 68 -27.96 -9.66 -7.86
N TYR A 69 -28.81 -10.25 -8.71
CA TYR A 69 -28.43 -10.76 -10.01
C TYR A 69 -29.42 -10.29 -11.07
N THR A 70 -28.94 -10.11 -12.31
CA THR A 70 -29.77 -9.77 -13.46
C THR A 70 -29.28 -10.53 -14.68
N ILE A 71 -30.18 -11.24 -15.36
CA ILE A 71 -29.92 -11.93 -16.64
C ILE A 71 -30.90 -11.36 -17.68
N PRO A 72 -30.47 -10.40 -18.50
CA PRO A 72 -31.29 -9.81 -19.55
C PRO A 72 -31.28 -10.68 -20.83
N ASN A 73 -32.05 -10.29 -21.83
CA ASN A 73 -32.08 -10.85 -23.17
C ASN A 73 -32.47 -12.33 -23.21
N LEU A 74 -33.40 -12.77 -22.35
CA LEU A 74 -33.92 -14.13 -22.37
C LEU A 74 -35.14 -14.22 -23.28
N LYS A 75 -35.16 -15.24 -24.18
CA LYS A 75 -36.37 -15.54 -24.98
C LYS A 75 -37.51 -16.00 -24.03
N PRO A 76 -38.78 -15.70 -24.36
CA PRO A 76 -39.89 -16.27 -23.61
C PRO A 76 -39.82 -17.78 -23.53
N GLY A 77 -40.01 -18.35 -22.36
CA GLY A 77 -39.90 -19.80 -22.14
C GLY A 77 -39.68 -20.20 -20.69
N VAL A 78 -39.59 -21.51 -20.46
CA VAL A 78 -39.29 -22.07 -19.13
C VAL A 78 -37.80 -22.40 -19.00
N TYR A 79 -37.19 -21.88 -17.94
CA TYR A 79 -35.78 -22.07 -17.68
C TYR A 79 -35.53 -22.78 -16.37
N THR A 80 -34.56 -23.68 -16.36
CA THR A 80 -34.03 -24.29 -15.12
C THR A 80 -32.86 -23.47 -14.63
N VAL A 81 -33.03 -22.82 -13.49
CA VAL A 81 -32.03 -21.93 -12.88
C VAL A 81 -31.41 -22.64 -11.67
N LYS A 82 -30.09 -22.80 -11.70
CA LYS A 82 -29.31 -23.36 -10.59
C LYS A 82 -28.49 -22.26 -9.94
N VAL A 83 -28.63 -22.10 -8.65
CA VAL A 83 -27.87 -21.17 -7.85
C VAL A 83 -26.90 -21.95 -6.96
N SER A 84 -25.61 -21.53 -6.97
CA SER A 84 -24.57 -22.17 -6.17
C SER A 84 -23.65 -21.15 -5.53
N TYR A 85 -23.16 -21.51 -4.36
CA TYR A 85 -22.21 -20.71 -3.57
C TYR A 85 -21.30 -21.67 -2.80
N VAL A 86 -20.00 -21.32 -2.68
CA VAL A 86 -19.02 -22.16 -1.98
C VAL A 86 -19.43 -22.33 -0.51
N GLY A 87 -19.56 -23.58 -0.04
CA GLY A 87 -19.97 -23.90 1.31
C GLY A 87 -21.48 -24.01 1.52
N TYR A 88 -22.30 -23.76 0.49
CA TYR A 88 -23.77 -23.87 0.54
C TYR A 88 -24.29 -24.97 -0.36
N GLN A 89 -25.49 -25.48 -0.06
CA GLN A 89 -26.18 -26.44 -0.93
C GLN A 89 -26.71 -25.72 -2.16
N PRO A 90 -26.42 -26.20 -3.38
CA PRO A 90 -27.00 -25.63 -4.58
C PRO A 90 -28.51 -25.77 -4.60
N THR A 91 -29.21 -24.73 -5.02
CA THR A 91 -30.67 -24.71 -5.16
C THR A 91 -31.02 -24.60 -6.65
N THR A 92 -32.06 -25.33 -7.08
CA THR A 92 -32.55 -25.29 -8.47
C THR A 92 -34.03 -24.92 -8.47
N ALA A 93 -34.44 -24.02 -9.40
CA ALA A 93 -35.82 -23.64 -9.59
C ALA A 93 -36.17 -23.57 -11.08
N LYS A 94 -37.43 -23.82 -11.43
CA LYS A 94 -37.99 -23.58 -12.78
C LYS A 94 -38.67 -22.23 -12.78
N LEU A 95 -38.35 -21.38 -13.75
CA LEU A 95 -38.90 -20.05 -13.91
C LEU A 95 -39.40 -19.86 -15.33
N THR A 96 -40.59 -19.20 -15.45
CA THR A 96 -41.17 -18.85 -16.77
C THR A 96 -40.85 -17.39 -17.05
N ILE A 97 -40.16 -17.12 -18.14
CA ILE A 97 -39.84 -15.79 -18.63
C ILE A 97 -40.88 -15.37 -19.65
N SER A 98 -41.50 -14.23 -19.46
CA SER A 98 -42.45 -13.61 -20.34
C SER A 98 -41.79 -12.54 -21.21
N ALA A 99 -42.34 -12.31 -22.42
CA ALA A 99 -41.89 -11.25 -23.28
C ALA A 99 -42.03 -9.87 -22.64
N GLU A 100 -40.98 -9.02 -22.79
CA GLU A 100 -40.93 -7.62 -22.32
C GLU A 100 -41.17 -7.43 -20.83
N LYS A 101 -40.99 -8.51 -20.02
CA LYS A 101 -41.17 -8.45 -18.57
C LYS A 101 -39.91 -8.83 -17.84
N THR A 102 -39.74 -8.21 -16.69
CA THR A 102 -38.74 -8.61 -15.70
C THR A 102 -39.40 -9.53 -14.68
N GLU A 103 -39.00 -10.83 -14.70
CA GLU A 103 -39.38 -11.80 -13.70
C GLU A 103 -38.47 -11.71 -12.50
N VAL A 104 -39.03 -11.50 -11.30
CA VAL A 104 -38.26 -11.35 -10.08
C VAL A 104 -38.32 -12.64 -9.27
N LYS A 105 -37.14 -13.23 -8.98
CA LYS A 105 -37.03 -14.44 -8.16
C LYS A 105 -35.86 -14.34 -7.19
N ASP A 106 -36.15 -14.33 -5.91
CA ASP A 106 -35.14 -14.44 -4.85
C ASP A 106 -34.83 -15.89 -4.53
N PHE A 107 -33.59 -16.17 -4.18
CA PHE A 107 -33.11 -17.49 -3.75
C PHE A 107 -32.56 -17.43 -2.34
N VAL A 108 -32.93 -18.41 -1.53
CA VAL A 108 -32.37 -18.66 -0.21
C VAL A 108 -31.53 -19.91 -0.28
N LEU A 109 -30.24 -19.80 0.03
CA LEU A 109 -29.33 -20.91 0.08
C LEU A 109 -29.14 -21.41 1.52
N SER A 110 -29.17 -22.74 1.71
CA SER A 110 -28.86 -23.37 2.99
C SER A 110 -27.39 -23.76 3.07
N GLU A 111 -26.78 -23.65 4.23
CA GLU A 111 -25.42 -24.11 4.44
C GLU A 111 -25.27 -25.61 4.09
N GLY A 112 -24.21 -25.93 3.36
CA GLY A 112 -23.90 -27.30 2.95
C GLY A 112 -23.24 -28.09 4.05
N MET A 113 -23.90 -29.23 4.41
CA MET A 113 -23.54 -30.22 5.41
C MET A 113 -23.86 -29.88 6.89
N GLU A 114 -25.03 -30.23 7.30
CA GLU A 114 -25.31 -30.65 8.69
C GLU A 114 -24.55 -31.94 8.99
N LEU A 115 -23.34 -31.84 9.55
CA LEU A 115 -22.87 -32.89 10.44
C LEU A 115 -23.35 -32.51 11.85
N LYS A 116 -24.26 -33.33 12.39
CA LYS A 116 -24.82 -33.16 13.73
C LYS A 116 -23.72 -32.79 14.74
N GLY A 117 -23.77 -31.57 15.26
CA GLY A 117 -23.10 -31.21 16.51
C GLY A 117 -21.98 -30.16 16.50
N VAL A 118 -21.72 -29.41 15.43
CA VAL A 118 -20.75 -28.28 15.47
C VAL A 118 -21.26 -27.06 14.69
N GLU A 119 -21.73 -26.03 15.42
CA GLU A 119 -22.00 -24.72 14.87
C GLU A 119 -20.70 -23.93 14.71
N VAL A 120 -20.27 -23.72 13.45
CA VAL A 120 -19.19 -22.80 13.09
C VAL A 120 -19.80 -21.71 12.20
N LYS A 121 -20.37 -20.67 12.78
CA LYS A 121 -21.25 -19.74 12.04
C LYS A 121 -20.61 -18.44 11.54
N GLY A 122 -19.51 -17.97 12.02
CA GLY A 122 -19.02 -16.62 11.66
C GLY A 122 -17.84 -16.60 10.68
N ALA A 123 -16.85 -17.42 10.91
CA ALA A 123 -15.60 -17.44 10.14
C ALA A 123 -15.74 -18.08 8.75
N PHE A 124 -16.72 -18.96 8.63
CA PHE A 124 -17.00 -19.71 7.41
C PHE A 124 -17.59 -18.82 6.32
N HIS A 125 -18.44 -17.86 6.67
CA HIS A 125 -19.12 -16.98 5.70
C HIS A 125 -18.17 -16.04 4.98
N GLY A 126 -17.30 -15.34 5.68
CA GLY A 126 -16.37 -14.40 5.06
C GLY A 126 -15.35 -15.10 4.15
N GLN A 127 -14.82 -16.24 4.59
CA GLN A 127 -13.89 -17.05 3.80
C GLN A 127 -14.58 -17.63 2.55
N SER A 128 -15.79 -18.14 2.68
CA SER A 128 -16.58 -18.65 1.55
C SER A 128 -16.87 -17.53 0.54
N ARG A 129 -17.17 -16.31 1.02
CA ARG A 129 -17.36 -15.13 0.18
C ARG A 129 -16.10 -14.79 -0.60
N ALA A 130 -14.95 -14.70 0.07
CA ALA A 130 -13.68 -14.40 -0.56
C ALA A 130 -13.31 -15.43 -1.65
N ILE A 131 -13.36 -16.72 -1.32
CA ILE A 131 -13.07 -17.80 -2.26
C ILE A 131 -14.05 -17.79 -3.45
N ASN A 132 -15.33 -17.52 -3.21
CA ASN A 132 -16.34 -17.51 -4.26
C ASN A 132 -16.15 -16.30 -5.21
N THR A 133 -15.82 -15.12 -4.68
CA THR A 133 -15.46 -13.95 -5.47
C THR A 133 -14.24 -14.26 -6.34
N GLN A 134 -13.18 -14.84 -5.75
CA GLN A 134 -11.96 -15.24 -6.47
C GLN A 134 -12.26 -16.25 -7.58
N LYS A 135 -13.07 -17.29 -7.33
CA LYS A 135 -13.46 -18.33 -8.29
C LYS A 135 -14.16 -17.74 -9.52
N ASN A 136 -15.01 -16.74 -9.29
CA ASN A 136 -15.86 -16.16 -10.34
C ASN A 136 -15.19 -15.01 -11.11
N ASN A 137 -14.18 -14.35 -10.53
CA ASN A 137 -13.44 -13.32 -11.25
C ASN A 137 -12.85 -13.83 -12.57
N PHE A 138 -12.86 -12.96 -13.56
CA PHE A 138 -12.25 -13.27 -14.86
C PHE A 138 -10.72 -13.20 -14.77
N ASN A 139 -10.19 -12.18 -14.11
CA ASN A 139 -8.76 -11.98 -13.92
C ASN A 139 -8.18 -12.85 -12.77
N ILE A 140 -6.86 -12.82 -12.63
CA ILE A 140 -6.16 -13.48 -11.52
C ILE A 140 -6.21 -12.52 -10.32
N THR A 141 -7.03 -12.86 -9.34
CA THR A 141 -7.30 -12.04 -8.16
C THR A 141 -7.22 -12.88 -6.91
N ASN A 142 -6.55 -12.40 -5.85
CA ASN A 142 -6.68 -12.94 -4.50
C ASN A 142 -7.63 -12.08 -3.68
N VAL A 143 -8.51 -12.71 -2.94
CA VAL A 143 -9.54 -12.02 -2.15
C VAL A 143 -9.46 -12.47 -0.70
N VAL A 144 -9.43 -11.49 0.22
CA VAL A 144 -9.44 -11.73 1.67
C VAL A 144 -10.59 -10.93 2.29
N SER A 145 -11.41 -11.59 3.08
CA SER A 145 -12.56 -10.95 3.72
C SER A 145 -12.22 -10.33 5.08
N ALA A 146 -13.07 -9.39 5.53
CA ALA A 146 -12.98 -8.76 6.84
C ALA A 146 -12.96 -9.76 8.01
N ASP A 147 -13.68 -10.88 7.88
CA ASP A 147 -13.67 -11.90 8.94
C ASP A 147 -12.33 -12.61 9.07
N GLN A 148 -11.56 -12.66 7.99
CA GLN A 148 -10.17 -13.13 8.02
C GLN A 148 -9.22 -12.03 8.53
N ILE A 149 -9.48 -10.77 8.17
CA ILE A 149 -8.76 -9.58 8.65
C ILE A 149 -9.10 -9.32 10.12
N GLY A 150 -10.39 -9.22 10.46
CA GLY A 150 -10.88 -8.82 11.78
C GLY A 150 -10.83 -9.92 12.85
N LYS A 151 -10.40 -11.14 12.53
CA LYS A 151 -10.02 -12.18 13.51
C LYS A 151 -8.66 -11.91 14.13
N PHE A 152 -7.87 -11.06 13.52
CA PHE A 152 -6.59 -10.61 13.99
C PHE A 152 -6.75 -9.17 14.50
N PRO A 153 -6.10 -8.81 15.59
CA PRO A 153 -6.03 -7.43 16.04
C PRO A 153 -5.01 -6.64 15.21
N ASP A 154 -5.09 -6.78 13.87
CA ASP A 154 -4.25 -5.98 12.98
C ASP A 154 -4.63 -4.51 13.16
N SER A 155 -3.66 -3.70 13.51
CA SER A 155 -3.87 -2.28 13.75
C SER A 155 -4.17 -1.53 12.46
N ASN A 156 -3.63 -1.99 11.35
CA ASN A 156 -3.76 -1.39 10.03
C ASN A 156 -3.86 -2.45 8.91
N ILE A 157 -4.16 -1.99 7.70
CA ILE A 157 -4.34 -2.86 6.53
C ILE A 157 -3.03 -3.50 6.06
N GLY A 158 -1.89 -2.83 6.24
CA GLY A 158 -0.59 -3.37 5.83
C GLY A 158 -0.29 -4.72 6.50
N ASP A 159 -0.56 -4.84 7.81
CA ASP A 159 -0.39 -6.09 8.54
C ASP A 159 -1.30 -7.23 8.06
N ALA A 160 -2.50 -6.89 7.58
CA ALA A 160 -3.41 -7.86 7.00
C ALA A 160 -2.92 -8.35 5.62
N LEU A 161 -2.29 -7.48 4.84
CA LEU A 161 -1.83 -7.77 3.48
C LEU A 161 -0.70 -8.79 3.43
N LYS A 162 0.22 -8.80 4.40
CA LYS A 162 1.35 -9.74 4.44
C LYS A 162 0.96 -11.22 4.37
N ARG A 163 -0.31 -11.55 4.63
CA ARG A 163 -0.84 -12.93 4.58
C ARG A 163 -1.37 -13.32 3.21
N ILE A 164 -1.43 -12.39 2.24
CA ILE A 164 -1.99 -12.67 0.91
C ILE A 164 -0.90 -13.23 0.00
N ASN A 165 -1.26 -14.22 -0.82
CA ASN A 165 -0.34 -14.86 -1.75
C ASN A 165 0.29 -13.84 -2.73
N GLY A 166 1.62 -13.83 -2.82
CA GLY A 166 2.39 -12.93 -3.69
C GLY A 166 2.45 -11.49 -3.19
N ILE A 167 2.12 -11.23 -1.92
CA ILE A 167 2.23 -9.92 -1.29
C ILE A 167 3.34 -9.95 -0.25
N ASN A 168 4.19 -8.94 -0.32
CA ASN A 168 5.10 -8.53 0.73
C ASN A 168 4.71 -7.13 1.21
N VAL A 169 5.20 -6.73 2.36
CA VAL A 169 5.05 -5.37 2.89
C VAL A 169 6.40 -4.86 3.36
N GLN A 170 6.69 -3.64 3.01
CA GLN A 170 7.81 -2.90 3.61
C GLN A 170 7.35 -2.33 4.94
N TYR A 171 8.21 -2.47 5.93
CA TYR A 171 8.02 -1.93 7.27
C TYR A 171 8.77 -0.61 7.39
N ASP A 172 8.14 0.32 8.07
CA ASP A 172 8.74 1.56 8.51
C ASP A 172 8.28 1.84 9.94
N GLN A 173 9.19 2.24 10.81
CA GLN A 173 8.93 2.50 12.23
C GLN A 173 8.12 1.37 12.92
N GLY A 174 8.41 0.10 12.55
CA GLY A 174 7.79 -1.09 13.11
C GLY A 174 6.33 -1.33 12.69
N GLU A 175 5.84 -0.66 11.65
CA GLU A 175 4.52 -0.88 11.04
C GLU A 175 4.61 -1.19 9.55
N ALA A 176 3.68 -2.00 9.05
CA ALA A 176 3.60 -2.35 7.64
C ALA A 176 3.01 -1.16 6.84
N ARG A 177 3.86 -0.46 6.11
CA ARG A 177 3.55 0.83 5.49
C ARG A 177 3.20 0.71 4.01
N PHE A 178 3.98 -0.02 3.22
CA PHE A 178 3.79 -0.15 1.78
C PHE A 178 3.60 -1.59 1.36
N GLY A 179 2.64 -1.83 0.45
CA GLY A 179 2.40 -3.15 -0.12
C GLY A 179 3.17 -3.36 -1.41
N GLN A 180 3.82 -4.51 -1.52
CA GLN A 180 4.52 -4.98 -2.72
C GLN A 180 3.80 -6.18 -3.31
N VAL A 181 3.52 -6.15 -4.60
CA VAL A 181 2.87 -7.26 -5.30
C VAL A 181 3.90 -7.98 -6.18
N ARG A 182 4.05 -9.31 -6.00
CA ARG A 182 4.92 -10.16 -6.82
C ARG A 182 6.39 -9.74 -6.83
N GLY A 183 6.89 -9.28 -5.69
CA GLY A 183 8.28 -8.86 -5.56
C GLY A 183 8.65 -7.66 -6.45
N THR A 184 7.70 -6.78 -6.76
CA THR A 184 8.00 -5.48 -7.40
C THR A 184 8.04 -4.40 -6.33
N SER A 185 8.80 -3.32 -6.58
CA SER A 185 8.83 -2.13 -5.72
C SER A 185 7.41 -1.60 -5.43
N PRO A 186 7.16 -1.02 -4.25
CA PRO A 186 5.90 -0.35 -3.92
C PRO A 186 5.48 0.69 -4.97
N ASP A 187 6.41 1.40 -5.60
CA ASP A 187 6.15 2.39 -6.67
C ASP A 187 5.45 1.78 -7.90
N LEU A 188 5.58 0.48 -8.09
CA LEU A 188 4.94 -0.28 -9.16
C LEU A 188 3.59 -0.87 -8.78
N THR A 189 3.13 -0.65 -7.54
CA THR A 189 1.87 -1.19 -7.00
C THR A 189 0.82 -0.09 -6.85
N SER A 190 -0.40 -0.34 -7.33
CA SER A 190 -1.53 0.58 -7.16
C SER A 190 -2.36 0.21 -5.93
N VAL A 191 -2.66 1.18 -5.07
CA VAL A 191 -3.61 1.00 -3.95
C VAL A 191 -4.85 1.85 -4.21
N THR A 192 -6.02 1.23 -4.10
CA THR A 192 -7.31 1.87 -4.33
C THR A 192 -8.29 1.60 -3.18
N VAL A 193 -9.21 2.52 -2.94
CA VAL A 193 -10.38 2.32 -2.07
C VAL A 193 -11.63 2.37 -2.93
N ASN A 194 -12.41 1.30 -2.92
CA ASN A 194 -13.60 1.14 -3.77
C ASN A 194 -13.30 1.41 -5.26
N GLY A 195 -12.10 1.05 -5.75
CA GLY A 195 -11.65 1.27 -7.12
C GLY A 195 -11.12 2.68 -7.43
N ASN A 196 -11.07 3.58 -6.45
CA ASN A 196 -10.47 4.91 -6.57
C ASN A 196 -9.07 4.92 -5.94
N ARG A 197 -8.04 5.33 -6.68
CA ARG A 197 -6.71 5.51 -6.13
C ARG A 197 -6.75 6.63 -5.07
N LEU A 198 -6.07 6.42 -3.94
CA LEU A 198 -5.85 7.47 -2.95
C LEU A 198 -4.62 8.30 -3.30
N PRO A 199 -4.61 9.62 -2.98
CA PRO A 199 -3.39 10.42 -3.03
C PRO A 199 -2.42 10.03 -1.90
N SER A 200 -1.13 10.38 -2.07
CA SER A 200 -0.11 10.22 -1.04
C SER A 200 0.00 11.47 -0.17
N ALA A 201 0.10 11.30 1.14
CA ALA A 201 0.34 12.39 2.06
C ALA A 201 1.78 12.94 1.98
N GLU A 202 2.76 12.10 1.64
CA GLU A 202 4.17 12.47 1.61
C GLU A 202 4.59 13.14 0.30
N GLY A 203 5.57 14.04 0.37
CA GLY A 203 6.07 14.83 -0.75
C GLY A 203 6.73 13.99 -1.83
N ASP A 204 7.55 13.08 -1.43
CA ASP A 204 8.54 12.45 -2.30
C ASP A 204 8.07 11.12 -2.92
N ILE A 205 6.89 10.63 -2.55
CA ILE A 205 6.33 9.37 -3.07
C ILE A 205 4.92 9.52 -3.65
N ARG A 206 4.54 8.55 -4.51
CA ARG A 206 3.15 8.37 -4.99
C ARG A 206 2.41 7.25 -4.28
N ASN A 207 3.08 6.53 -3.39
CA ASN A 207 2.56 5.35 -2.72
C ASN A 207 1.55 5.74 -1.64
N VAL A 208 0.54 4.92 -1.48
CA VAL A 208 -0.46 5.09 -0.43
C VAL A 208 0.04 4.41 0.84
N GLN A 209 0.10 5.15 1.91
CA GLN A 209 0.45 4.63 3.23
C GLN A 209 -0.69 3.77 3.78
N LEU A 210 -0.46 2.46 3.86
CA LEU A 210 -1.46 1.48 4.34
C LEU A 210 -1.66 1.55 5.86
N ASP A 211 -0.67 2.04 6.57
CA ASP A 211 -0.70 2.26 8.01
C ASP A 211 -1.67 3.39 8.43
N LEU A 212 -2.07 4.26 7.50
CA LEU A 212 -3.12 5.26 7.73
C LEU A 212 -4.55 4.67 7.74
N ILE A 213 -4.75 3.44 7.22
CA ILE A 213 -6.07 2.87 7.01
C ILE A 213 -6.31 1.76 8.04
N PRO A 214 -7.25 1.95 9.02
CA PRO A 214 -7.59 0.91 9.99
C PRO A 214 -8.22 -0.31 9.33
N ALA A 215 -7.80 -1.50 9.78
CA ALA A 215 -8.30 -2.76 9.24
C ALA A 215 -9.80 -2.98 9.47
N ASP A 216 -10.37 -2.42 10.53
CA ASP A 216 -11.78 -2.57 10.90
C ASP A 216 -12.76 -1.76 10.02
N MET A 217 -12.28 -0.84 9.19
CA MET A 217 -13.09 -0.11 8.20
C MET A 217 -13.28 -0.87 6.89
N ILE A 218 -12.43 -1.85 6.61
CA ILE A 218 -12.41 -2.59 5.36
C ILE A 218 -13.24 -3.86 5.46
N GLN A 219 -14.03 -4.15 4.45
CA GLN A 219 -14.84 -5.36 4.32
C GLN A 219 -14.10 -6.47 3.58
N THR A 220 -13.35 -6.09 2.53
CA THR A 220 -12.67 -7.04 1.64
C THR A 220 -11.43 -6.39 1.07
N ILE A 221 -10.35 -7.14 0.98
CA ILE A 221 -9.15 -6.78 0.22
C ILE A 221 -9.14 -7.63 -1.04
N GLU A 222 -9.05 -7.00 -2.20
CA GLU A 222 -8.88 -7.66 -3.49
C GLU A 222 -7.52 -7.29 -4.07
N VAL A 223 -6.68 -8.28 -4.30
CA VAL A 223 -5.39 -8.08 -4.96
C VAL A 223 -5.51 -8.56 -6.40
N ASN A 224 -5.60 -7.64 -7.33
CA ASN A 224 -5.67 -7.90 -8.74
C ASN A 224 -4.26 -7.96 -9.32
N LYS A 225 -3.80 -9.15 -9.68
CA LYS A 225 -2.46 -9.39 -10.25
C LYS A 225 -2.39 -9.15 -11.74
N VAL A 226 -3.55 -9.07 -12.38
CA VAL A 226 -3.73 -8.77 -13.80
C VAL A 226 -4.66 -7.57 -13.93
N VAL A 227 -4.26 -6.57 -14.70
CA VAL A 227 -4.99 -5.32 -14.89
C VAL A 227 -5.84 -5.41 -16.16
N THR A 228 -7.14 -5.19 -16.05
CA THR A 228 -8.07 -5.17 -17.18
C THR A 228 -8.27 -3.74 -17.69
N ALA A 229 -8.81 -3.59 -18.91
CA ALA A 229 -8.91 -2.28 -19.58
C ALA A 229 -9.80 -1.26 -18.82
N ASP A 230 -10.73 -1.70 -17.99
CA ASP A 230 -11.60 -0.86 -17.14
C ASP A 230 -10.95 -0.40 -15.82
N MET A 231 -9.73 -0.90 -15.53
CA MET A 231 -8.90 -0.50 -14.39
C MET A 231 -7.87 0.54 -14.81
N ASP A 232 -7.32 1.31 -13.87
CA ASP A 232 -6.21 2.21 -14.14
C ASP A 232 -4.97 1.43 -14.54
N GLY A 233 -4.24 1.93 -15.54
CA GLY A 233 -3.06 1.27 -16.10
C GLY A 233 -1.80 1.32 -15.23
N ASP A 234 -1.83 2.13 -14.19
CA ASP A 234 -0.73 2.42 -13.28
C ASP A 234 -0.63 1.35 -12.18
N ALA A 235 -0.25 0.12 -12.57
CA ALA A 235 -0.19 -1.03 -11.68
C ALA A 235 0.66 -2.17 -12.28
N ILE A 236 1.98 -1.98 -12.39
CA ILE A 236 2.89 -2.99 -12.96
C ILE A 236 2.95 -4.24 -12.09
N GLY A 237 3.11 -4.08 -10.77
CA GLY A 237 3.07 -5.20 -9.82
C GLY A 237 1.67 -5.82 -9.76
N GLY A 238 0.68 -4.97 -9.60
CA GLY A 238 -0.73 -5.30 -9.44
C GLY A 238 -1.49 -4.17 -8.73
N SER A 239 -2.78 -4.39 -8.48
CA SER A 239 -3.63 -3.43 -7.78
C SER A 239 -4.21 -4.03 -6.50
N ILE A 240 -4.04 -3.35 -5.38
CA ILE A 240 -4.65 -3.66 -4.08
C ILE A 240 -5.90 -2.79 -3.95
N ASN A 241 -7.08 -3.40 -4.00
CA ASN A 241 -8.34 -2.69 -3.86
C ASN A 241 -8.96 -2.97 -2.48
N LEU A 242 -9.08 -1.93 -1.68
CA LEU A 242 -9.66 -1.96 -0.35
C LEU A 242 -11.15 -1.63 -0.46
N ILE A 243 -12.01 -2.59 -0.24
CA ILE A 243 -13.45 -2.40 -0.28
C ILE A 243 -13.94 -2.09 1.13
N THR A 244 -14.52 -0.92 1.32
CA THR A 244 -15.10 -0.48 2.59
C THR A 244 -16.36 -1.25 2.94
N LYS A 245 -16.79 -1.21 4.20
CA LYS A 245 -18.02 -1.84 4.63
C LYS A 245 -19.22 -1.22 3.92
N ASN A 246 -19.98 -2.05 3.22
CA ASN A 246 -21.21 -1.67 2.54
C ASN A 246 -22.39 -1.60 3.52
N THR A 247 -23.46 -0.88 3.12
CA THR A 247 -24.71 -0.81 3.85
C THR A 247 -25.34 -2.20 3.98
N PRO A 248 -25.62 -2.68 5.21
CA PRO A 248 -26.11 -4.03 5.43
C PRO A 248 -27.62 -4.12 5.25
N TYR A 249 -28.13 -5.33 4.98
CA TYR A 249 -29.58 -5.63 5.00
C TYR A 249 -30.07 -6.17 6.34
N LYS A 250 -29.17 -6.48 7.25
CA LYS A 250 -29.45 -6.80 8.65
C LYS A 250 -28.73 -5.79 9.51
N GLU A 251 -29.38 -5.38 10.59
CA GLU A 251 -28.73 -4.48 11.55
C GLU A 251 -27.39 -5.04 12.02
N VAL A 252 -26.37 -4.19 12.01
CA VAL A 252 -25.00 -4.48 12.46
C VAL A 252 -24.60 -3.45 13.49
N PHE A 253 -24.17 -3.91 14.64
CA PHE A 253 -23.60 -3.06 15.66
C PHE A 253 -22.37 -3.75 16.26
N ASN A 254 -21.22 -3.08 16.21
CA ASN A 254 -19.99 -3.60 16.78
C ASN A 254 -19.31 -2.54 17.64
N ILE A 255 -18.87 -2.94 18.83
CA ILE A 255 -17.97 -2.15 19.67
C ILE A 255 -16.69 -2.95 19.88
N THR A 256 -15.55 -2.31 19.74
CA THR A 256 -14.25 -2.87 20.04
C THR A 256 -13.52 -2.00 21.05
N ALA A 257 -12.95 -2.59 22.07
CA ALA A 257 -12.06 -1.93 23.03
C ALA A 257 -10.85 -2.82 23.27
N GLY A 258 -9.65 -2.29 23.02
CA GLY A 258 -8.40 -3.01 23.15
C GLY A 258 -7.33 -2.19 23.83
N THR A 259 -6.35 -2.89 24.39
CA THR A 259 -5.16 -2.32 24.99
C THR A 259 -3.94 -3.13 24.60
N GLY A 260 -2.75 -2.56 24.78
CA GLY A 260 -1.46 -3.19 24.58
C GLY A 260 -0.42 -2.48 25.43
N TYR A 261 0.81 -2.92 25.31
CA TYR A 261 1.92 -2.30 26.03
C TYR A 261 3.18 -2.24 25.15
N SER A 262 3.81 -1.09 25.11
CA SER A 262 5.12 -0.88 24.46
C SER A 262 6.21 -0.87 25.53
N TRP A 263 7.16 -1.81 25.43
CA TRP A 263 8.25 -1.99 26.40
C TRP A 263 9.32 -0.90 26.28
N ILE A 264 9.56 -0.37 25.06
CA ILE A 264 10.59 0.66 24.84
C ILE A 264 10.09 2.01 25.33
N SER A 265 8.85 2.38 25.00
CA SER A 265 8.26 3.64 25.45
C SER A 265 7.64 3.58 26.86
N GLU A 266 7.53 2.37 27.45
CA GLU A 266 6.95 2.10 28.78
C GLU A 266 5.52 2.66 28.94
N LYS A 267 4.73 2.63 27.88
CA LYS A 267 3.38 3.20 27.84
C LYS A 267 2.33 2.22 27.38
N PRO A 268 1.08 2.29 27.91
CA PRO A 268 -0.03 1.50 27.43
C PRO A 268 -0.54 2.02 26.08
N GLN A 269 -1.07 1.10 25.27
CA GLN A 269 -1.80 1.39 24.03
C GLN A 269 -3.31 1.40 24.26
N LEU A 270 -4.06 2.10 23.43
CA LEU A 270 -5.52 2.12 23.43
C LEU A 270 -6.06 1.98 21.99
N ASN A 271 -7.04 1.09 21.81
CA ASN A 271 -7.74 0.89 20.57
C ASN A 271 -9.25 0.86 20.82
N LEU A 272 -10.01 1.75 20.19
CA LEU A 272 -11.47 1.85 20.30
C LEU A 272 -12.08 1.85 18.91
N GLY A 273 -13.16 1.07 18.72
CA GLY A 273 -13.89 1.00 17.47
C GLY A 273 -15.39 0.94 17.69
N LEU A 274 -16.16 1.63 16.84
CA LEU A 274 -17.61 1.59 16.79
C LEU A 274 -18.05 1.44 15.33
N THR A 275 -18.94 0.49 15.07
CA THR A 275 -19.55 0.32 13.75
C THR A 275 -21.06 0.14 13.93
N TYR A 276 -21.85 0.91 13.18
CA TYR A 276 -23.30 0.76 13.10
C TYR A 276 -23.77 0.77 11.66
N GLY A 277 -24.69 -0.13 11.33
CA GLY A 277 -25.31 -0.17 10.01
C GLY A 277 -26.72 -0.74 10.06
N ASN A 278 -27.60 -0.18 9.23
CA ASN A 278 -29.00 -0.61 9.12
C ASN A 278 -29.62 -0.10 7.80
N ARG A 279 -30.84 -0.56 7.51
CA ARG A 279 -31.67 -0.01 6.43
C ARG A 279 -32.96 0.56 6.97
N PHE A 280 -33.44 1.62 6.30
CA PHE A 280 -34.63 2.38 6.67
C PHE A 280 -35.56 2.51 5.47
N PHE A 281 -36.82 2.96 5.71
CA PHE A 281 -37.82 3.22 4.67
C PHE A 281 -38.13 2.02 3.77
N ASN A 282 -38.44 0.87 4.36
CA ASN A 282 -38.65 -0.41 3.65
C ASN A 282 -37.42 -0.80 2.82
N ASP A 283 -36.26 -0.81 3.43
CA ASP A 283 -34.93 -1.17 2.86
C ASP A 283 -34.43 -0.26 1.73
N LYS A 284 -35.09 0.90 1.51
CA LYS A 284 -34.67 1.83 0.44
C LYS A 284 -33.40 2.62 0.80
N LEU A 285 -33.27 3.10 2.04
CA LEU A 285 -32.12 3.85 2.51
C LEU A 285 -31.21 2.95 3.32
N GLY A 286 -30.05 2.65 2.80
CA GLY A 286 -28.96 1.98 3.51
C GLY A 286 -28.08 2.99 4.22
N PHE A 287 -27.61 2.65 5.41
CA PHE A 287 -26.70 3.42 6.25
C PHE A 287 -25.65 2.50 6.85
N MET A 288 -24.38 2.91 6.81
CA MET A 288 -23.25 2.27 7.49
C MET A 288 -22.26 3.33 7.93
N ALA A 289 -21.92 3.36 9.20
CA ALA A 289 -20.89 4.23 9.76
C ALA A 289 -19.92 3.43 10.62
N ALA A 290 -18.63 3.79 10.55
CA ALA A 290 -17.61 3.26 11.46
C ALA A 290 -16.69 4.39 11.93
N ILE A 291 -16.28 4.27 13.20
CA ILE A 291 -15.36 5.19 13.88
C ILE A 291 -14.27 4.33 14.52
N SER A 292 -13.02 4.72 14.36
CA SER A 292 -11.88 4.08 15.00
C SER A 292 -10.98 5.14 15.63
N TYR A 293 -10.51 4.87 16.83
CA TYR A 293 -9.51 5.65 17.55
C TYR A 293 -8.42 4.72 18.05
N GLN A 294 -7.17 5.07 17.79
CA GLN A 294 -6.00 4.32 18.24
C GLN A 294 -4.99 5.30 18.82
N ASN A 295 -4.40 4.94 19.97
CA ASN A 295 -3.23 5.57 20.53
C ASN A 295 -2.19 4.49 20.78
N SER A 296 -1.09 4.54 20.01
CA SER A 296 -0.05 3.50 19.95
C SER A 296 1.31 4.12 20.23
N PRO A 297 1.69 4.28 21.51
CA PRO A 297 3.06 4.61 21.85
C PRO A 297 4.01 3.53 21.38
N ALA A 298 5.12 3.92 20.78
CA ALA A 298 6.18 3.07 20.27
C ALA A 298 7.55 3.68 20.59
N GLY A 299 8.59 2.94 20.29
CA GLY A 299 9.97 3.41 20.34
C GLY A 299 10.87 2.43 19.61
N SER A 300 12.08 2.85 19.32
CA SER A 300 13.11 1.97 18.78
C SER A 300 14.49 2.28 19.37
N ASP A 301 15.31 1.25 19.46
CA ASP A 301 16.76 1.33 19.62
C ASP A 301 17.39 1.10 18.25
N ASN A 302 18.22 2.04 17.83
CA ASN A 302 18.73 2.07 16.47
C ASN A 302 20.24 2.36 16.48
N THR A 303 20.96 1.75 15.55
CA THR A 303 22.32 2.13 15.16
C THR A 303 22.38 2.28 13.65
N GLU A 304 23.14 3.26 13.19
CA GLU A 304 23.33 3.54 11.77
C GLU A 304 24.80 3.82 11.49
N PHE A 305 25.26 3.43 10.31
CA PHE A 305 26.66 3.58 9.91
C PHE A 305 26.68 4.02 8.45
N GLU A 306 27.59 4.93 8.15
CA GLU A 306 27.92 5.29 6.79
C GLU A 306 29.30 4.75 6.44
N TYR A 307 29.48 4.41 5.16
CA TYR A 307 30.73 3.85 4.65
C TYR A 307 31.07 4.48 3.32
N ASP A 308 32.37 4.69 3.12
CA ASP A 308 32.91 5.10 1.83
C ASP A 308 34.13 4.24 1.48
N ILE A 309 34.68 4.43 0.29
CA ILE A 309 35.85 3.74 -0.21
C ILE A 309 37.05 4.67 -0.03
N ASP A 310 38.05 4.24 0.75
CA ASP A 310 39.28 4.98 0.96
C ASP A 310 40.20 4.95 -0.29
N ASP A 311 41.32 5.69 -0.24
CA ASP A 311 42.28 5.81 -1.34
C ASP A 311 42.91 4.46 -1.72
N ASP A 312 42.94 3.50 -0.82
CA ASP A 312 43.43 2.13 -1.06
C ASP A 312 42.34 1.20 -1.65
N GLY A 313 41.12 1.69 -1.87
CA GLY A 313 39.98 0.95 -2.42
C GLY A 313 39.29 0.04 -1.40
N LYS A 314 39.51 0.26 -0.10
CA LYS A 314 38.88 -0.46 0.99
C LYS A 314 37.66 0.32 1.52
N VAL A 315 36.55 -0.37 1.79
CA VAL A 315 35.40 0.23 2.43
C VAL A 315 35.69 0.44 3.93
N VAL A 316 35.54 1.68 4.37
CA VAL A 316 35.75 2.12 5.76
C VAL A 316 34.52 2.84 6.28
N PRO A 317 34.22 2.78 7.58
CA PRO A 317 33.15 3.61 8.15
C PRO A 317 33.57 5.08 8.17
N THR A 318 32.70 5.96 7.73
CA THR A 318 32.85 7.42 7.83
C THR A 318 32.09 7.97 9.02
N ASP A 319 30.91 7.42 9.29
CA ASP A 319 30.06 7.83 10.38
C ASP A 319 29.46 6.65 11.12
N ALA A 320 29.22 6.84 12.42
CA ALA A 320 28.54 5.87 13.29
C ALA A 320 27.59 6.57 14.25
N GLU A 321 26.37 6.07 14.35
CA GLU A 321 25.35 6.68 15.17
C GLU A 321 24.66 5.70 16.11
N VAL A 322 24.28 6.20 17.29
CA VAL A 322 23.43 5.53 18.28
C VAL A 322 22.19 6.39 18.50
N ARG A 323 21.03 5.84 18.19
CA ARG A 323 19.76 6.58 18.19
C ARG A 323 18.73 5.94 19.12
N GLN A 324 17.94 6.75 19.78
CA GLN A 324 16.75 6.37 20.55
C GLN A 324 15.55 7.14 20.03
N TYR A 325 14.54 6.43 19.57
CA TYR A 325 13.27 7.02 19.13
C TYR A 325 12.16 6.77 20.14
N TYR A 326 11.33 7.78 20.37
CA TYR A 326 10.10 7.69 21.13
C TYR A 326 8.99 8.34 20.34
N VAL A 327 8.01 7.54 19.95
CA VAL A 327 6.88 7.99 19.12
C VAL A 327 5.57 7.76 19.88
N THR A 328 4.67 8.73 19.86
CA THR A 328 3.27 8.54 20.24
C THR A 328 2.42 8.74 18.99
N ARG A 329 1.85 7.65 18.49
CA ARG A 329 1.05 7.63 17.26
C ARG A 329 -0.42 7.58 17.60
N GLU A 330 -1.15 8.63 17.22
CA GLU A 330 -2.59 8.74 17.42
C GLU A 330 -3.30 8.73 16.07
N ARG A 331 -4.25 7.78 15.87
CA ARG A 331 -5.05 7.66 14.66
C ARG A 331 -6.53 7.88 14.98
N GLN A 332 -7.19 8.64 14.14
CA GLN A 332 -8.63 8.85 14.12
C GLN A 332 -9.14 8.58 12.73
N SER A 333 -10.15 7.71 12.62
CA SER A 333 -10.67 7.32 11.33
C SER A 333 -12.19 7.25 11.36
N TYR A 334 -12.80 7.74 10.30
CA TYR A 334 -14.25 7.81 10.13
C TYR A 334 -14.62 7.29 8.74
N SER A 335 -15.63 6.44 8.66
CA SER A 335 -16.21 6.03 7.38
C SER A 335 -17.73 6.15 7.41
N LEU A 336 -18.30 6.53 6.27
CA LEU A 336 -19.74 6.65 6.06
C LEU A 336 -20.07 6.09 4.68
N SER A 337 -20.99 5.12 4.64
CA SER A 337 -21.58 4.63 3.40
C SER A 337 -23.10 4.80 3.47
N LEU A 338 -23.64 5.42 2.44
CA LEU A 338 -25.07 5.61 2.24
C LEU A 338 -25.45 5.06 0.87
N ASP A 339 -26.60 4.42 0.75
CA ASP A 339 -27.20 4.14 -0.55
C ASP A 339 -28.71 4.36 -0.51
N TYR A 340 -29.26 4.79 -1.64
CA TYR A 340 -30.70 4.89 -1.83
C TYR A 340 -31.13 4.12 -3.07
N VAL A 341 -31.98 3.11 -2.85
CA VAL A 341 -32.55 2.26 -3.90
C VAL A 341 -33.93 2.82 -4.28
N PHE A 342 -34.02 3.55 -5.38
CA PHE A 342 -35.26 4.07 -5.90
C PHE A 342 -36.20 2.94 -6.31
N ASN A 343 -35.65 2.02 -7.06
CA ASN A 343 -36.26 0.77 -7.50
C ASN A 343 -35.15 -0.24 -7.84
N PRO A 344 -35.43 -1.49 -8.19
CA PRO A 344 -34.40 -2.47 -8.52
C PRO A 344 -33.42 -2.06 -9.66
N ASN A 345 -33.78 -1.13 -10.52
CA ASN A 345 -32.94 -0.70 -11.66
C ASN A 345 -32.10 0.55 -11.38
N HIS A 346 -32.38 1.28 -10.31
CA HIS A 346 -31.76 2.56 -10.03
C HIS A 346 -31.36 2.71 -8.57
N LYS A 347 -30.08 2.85 -8.34
CA LYS A 347 -29.46 3.10 -7.03
C LYS A 347 -28.50 4.27 -7.14
N VAL A 348 -28.44 5.10 -6.13
CA VAL A 348 -27.36 6.07 -5.90
C VAL A 348 -26.69 5.74 -4.58
N PHE A 349 -25.40 6.10 -4.47
CA PHE A 349 -24.65 5.87 -3.26
C PHE A 349 -23.66 6.99 -2.97
N PHE A 350 -23.33 7.12 -1.71
CA PHE A 350 -22.25 7.96 -1.21
C PHE A 350 -21.34 7.13 -0.33
N ASN A 351 -20.02 7.21 -0.56
CA ASN A 351 -19.00 6.62 0.30
C ASN A 351 -18.02 7.73 0.70
N GLY A 352 -17.73 7.82 1.98
CA GLY A 352 -16.76 8.76 2.52
C GLY A 352 -15.84 8.07 3.52
N ILE A 353 -14.55 8.35 3.43
CA ILE A 353 -13.55 8.02 4.45
C ILE A 353 -12.76 9.26 4.82
N TYR A 354 -12.37 9.36 6.08
CA TYR A 354 -11.47 10.36 6.61
C TYR A 354 -10.55 9.70 7.63
N ASN A 355 -9.25 9.80 7.42
CA ASN A 355 -8.23 9.31 8.33
C ASN A 355 -7.29 10.43 8.72
N ARG A 356 -6.92 10.50 9.98
CA ARG A 356 -5.91 11.40 10.52
C ARG A 356 -4.95 10.62 11.40
N ARG A 357 -3.66 10.80 11.18
CA ARG A 357 -2.58 10.33 12.03
C ARG A 357 -1.80 11.55 12.56
N ASN A 358 -1.54 11.58 13.84
CA ASN A 358 -0.59 12.47 14.45
C ASN A 358 0.51 11.61 15.09
N ASP A 359 1.73 11.84 14.69
CA ASP A 359 2.92 11.23 15.27
C ASP A 359 3.70 12.31 16.02
N TRP A 360 3.80 12.18 17.32
CA TRP A 360 4.68 12.98 18.14
C TRP A 360 5.95 12.19 18.39
N GLU A 361 7.05 12.62 17.78
CA GLU A 361 8.32 11.93 17.77
C GLU A 361 9.41 12.75 18.45
N ASN A 362 10.24 12.09 19.26
CA ASN A 362 11.51 12.60 19.70
C ASN A 362 12.60 11.61 19.33
N ARG A 363 13.74 12.12 18.84
CA ARG A 363 14.96 11.36 18.60
C ARG A 363 16.07 11.94 19.48
N TYR A 364 16.87 11.05 20.02
CA TYR A 364 18.11 11.36 20.72
C TYR A 364 19.22 10.61 20.00
N ARG A 365 20.20 11.33 19.46
CA ARG A 365 21.24 10.80 18.59
C ARG A 365 22.61 11.18 19.09
N VAL A 366 23.50 10.20 19.23
CA VAL A 366 24.95 10.40 19.34
C VAL A 366 25.53 10.03 17.98
N SER A 367 26.31 10.92 17.38
CA SER A 367 27.03 10.65 16.14
C SER A 367 28.53 10.76 16.36
N TYR A 368 29.28 9.88 15.74
CA TYR A 368 30.71 9.89 15.62
C TYR A 368 31.00 10.08 14.13
N LYS A 369 31.55 11.23 13.77
CA LYS A 369 31.70 11.67 12.38
C LYS A 369 33.18 11.79 11.97
N ASP A 370 33.41 11.81 10.68
CA ASP A 370 34.73 11.97 10.05
C ASP A 370 35.73 10.88 10.49
N LEU A 371 35.23 9.64 10.65
CA LEU A 371 35.98 8.50 11.18
C LEU A 371 37.08 8.01 10.23
N ALA A 372 37.02 8.39 8.96
CA ALA A 372 38.06 8.09 7.97
C ALA A 372 39.20 9.10 7.98
N ASP A 373 39.05 10.24 8.67
CA ASP A 373 40.06 11.26 8.83
C ASP A 373 41.13 10.83 9.85
N GLY A 374 42.12 11.65 10.02
CA GLY A 374 43.25 11.36 10.92
C GLY A 374 42.90 11.44 12.41
N GLU A 375 43.72 10.87 13.29
CA GLU A 375 43.59 11.03 14.73
C GLU A 375 43.58 12.52 15.10
N GLY A 376 42.57 12.97 15.85
CA GLY A 376 42.41 14.36 16.23
C GLY A 376 41.68 15.24 15.23
N GLU A 377 41.18 14.69 14.14
CA GLU A 377 40.38 15.42 13.13
C GLU A 377 38.90 15.00 13.16
N MET A 378 38.56 13.99 13.97
CA MET A 378 37.20 13.49 14.10
C MET A 378 36.33 14.39 14.97
N LYS A 379 35.02 14.25 14.86
CA LYS A 379 34.08 14.98 15.70
C LYS A 379 32.98 14.08 16.28
N ALA A 380 32.46 14.47 17.43
CA ALA A 380 31.28 13.85 18.04
C ALA A 380 30.16 14.87 18.12
N THR A 381 28.92 14.45 17.83
CA THR A 381 27.74 15.28 18.01
C THR A 381 26.71 14.59 18.87
N ILE A 382 25.95 15.38 19.62
CA ILE A 382 24.72 14.94 20.27
C ILE A 382 23.57 15.78 19.74
N GLU A 383 22.48 15.15 19.43
CA GLU A 383 21.31 15.83 18.87
C GLU A 383 20.03 15.46 19.61
N THR A 384 19.20 16.47 19.84
CA THR A 384 17.80 16.30 20.25
C THR A 384 16.89 16.81 19.14
N LYS A 385 16.08 15.91 18.61
CA LYS A 385 14.96 16.21 17.71
C LYS A 385 13.68 16.36 18.52
N GLY A 386 12.97 17.47 18.30
CA GLY A 386 11.74 17.78 19.00
C GLY A 386 10.85 18.73 18.21
N GLY A 387 10.11 19.56 18.94
CA GLY A 387 9.20 20.56 18.38
C GLY A 387 8.79 21.57 19.44
N SER A 388 7.91 22.51 19.11
CA SER A 388 7.42 23.55 20.02
C SER A 388 6.64 22.96 21.22
N ALA A 389 6.39 23.80 22.23
CA ALA A 389 5.55 23.42 23.38
C ALA A 389 4.12 23.05 22.94
N ASP A 390 3.57 23.68 21.90
CA ASP A 390 2.27 23.35 21.31
C ASP A 390 2.24 21.93 20.74
N ASN A 391 3.39 21.42 20.31
CA ASN A 391 3.61 20.06 19.83
C ASN A 391 4.10 19.10 20.94
N ARG A 392 3.94 19.45 22.23
CA ARG A 392 4.36 18.62 23.36
C ARG A 392 5.89 18.46 23.46
N GLY A 393 6.67 19.40 22.93
CA GLY A 393 8.12 19.30 22.82
C GLY A 393 8.58 18.16 21.87
N ALA A 394 7.74 17.74 20.96
CA ALA A 394 8.01 16.66 20.01
C ALA A 394 7.79 17.15 18.58
N ARG A 395 8.53 16.61 17.62
CA ARG A 395 8.19 16.75 16.21
C ARG A 395 6.79 16.19 15.98
N LEU A 396 5.89 17.02 15.51
CA LEU A 396 4.55 16.59 15.12
C LEU A 396 4.51 16.35 13.60
N GLU A 397 4.32 15.11 13.20
CA GLU A 397 3.93 14.76 11.83
C GLU A 397 2.43 14.49 11.81
N ARG A 398 1.69 15.35 11.12
CA ARG A 398 0.24 15.24 10.97
C ARG A 398 -0.10 14.85 9.55
N GLN A 399 -0.52 13.61 9.36
CA GLN A 399 -0.99 13.12 8.06
C GLN A 399 -2.51 12.96 8.06
N GLN A 400 -3.13 13.33 6.94
CA GLN A 400 -4.57 13.22 6.73
C GLN A 400 -4.85 12.65 5.34
N THR A 401 -5.80 11.72 5.25
CA THR A 401 -6.31 11.23 3.97
C THR A 401 -7.83 11.22 3.99
N MET A 402 -8.44 11.67 2.91
CA MET A 402 -9.88 11.61 2.72
C MET A 402 -10.24 11.24 1.28
N ASP A 403 -11.34 10.50 1.14
CA ASP A 403 -11.97 10.21 -0.15
C ASP A 403 -13.48 10.29 0.01
N TYR A 404 -14.12 11.07 -0.84
CA TYR A 404 -15.56 11.22 -0.90
C TYR A 404 -16.03 10.90 -2.30
N THR A 405 -16.86 9.88 -2.43
CA THR A 405 -17.37 9.37 -3.71
C THR A 405 -18.88 9.39 -3.72
N LEU A 406 -19.46 10.11 -4.66
CA LEU A 406 -20.88 10.03 -5.03
C LEU A 406 -21.00 9.25 -6.33
N GLY A 407 -21.94 8.29 -6.41
CA GLY A 407 -22.10 7.50 -7.61
C GLY A 407 -23.52 6.95 -7.79
N GLY A 408 -23.73 6.33 -8.92
CA GLY A 408 -25.00 5.66 -9.23
C GLY A 408 -24.81 4.45 -10.13
N GLU A 409 -25.67 3.47 -9.93
CA GLU A 409 -25.77 2.24 -10.71
C GLU A 409 -27.17 2.18 -11.32
N HIS A 410 -27.25 2.05 -12.63
CA HIS A 410 -28.50 2.12 -13.35
C HIS A 410 -28.58 0.99 -14.40
N LEU A 411 -29.70 0.30 -14.43
CA LEU A 411 -30.06 -0.59 -15.56
C LEU A 411 -31.05 0.14 -16.45
N LEU A 412 -30.57 0.60 -17.59
CA LEU A 412 -31.35 1.35 -18.57
C LEU A 412 -31.95 0.37 -19.59
N TRP A 413 -33.25 0.56 -19.89
CA TRP A 413 -34.00 -0.26 -20.85
C TRP A 413 -33.85 -1.79 -20.60
N ASP A 414 -33.72 -2.19 -19.34
CA ASP A 414 -33.50 -3.57 -18.90
C ASP A 414 -32.30 -4.30 -19.58
N LYS A 415 -31.38 -3.56 -20.21
CA LYS A 415 -30.25 -4.12 -20.98
C LYS A 415 -28.91 -3.44 -20.69
N LEU A 416 -28.88 -2.11 -20.63
CA LEU A 416 -27.65 -1.36 -20.53
C LEU A 416 -27.38 -1.00 -19.07
N SER A 417 -26.35 -1.59 -18.45
CA SER A 417 -25.86 -1.09 -17.18
C SER A 417 -25.07 0.18 -17.41
N ALA A 418 -25.33 1.20 -16.60
CA ALA A 418 -24.63 2.47 -16.60
C ALA A 418 -24.22 2.81 -15.17
N ASP A 419 -22.91 2.88 -14.94
CA ASP A 419 -22.33 3.16 -13.63
C ASP A 419 -21.52 4.46 -13.74
N TRP A 420 -21.76 5.38 -12.84
CA TRP A 420 -21.02 6.64 -12.78
C TRP A 420 -20.55 6.95 -11.38
N SER A 421 -19.41 7.67 -11.27
CA SER A 421 -18.94 8.21 -10.01
C SER A 421 -18.23 9.55 -10.21
N ALA A 422 -18.39 10.41 -9.19
CA ALA A 422 -17.62 11.62 -9.01
C ALA A 422 -16.96 11.55 -7.63
N SER A 423 -15.64 11.71 -7.59
CA SER A 423 -14.87 11.58 -6.34
C SER A 423 -13.97 12.79 -6.15
N PHE A 424 -13.85 13.18 -4.88
CA PHE A 424 -12.82 14.11 -4.42
C PHE A 424 -11.99 13.40 -3.35
N SER A 425 -10.67 13.38 -3.54
CA SER A 425 -9.73 12.84 -2.56
C SER A 425 -8.69 13.91 -2.22
N ARG A 426 -8.26 13.93 -0.96
CA ARG A 426 -7.15 14.77 -0.51
C ARG A 426 -6.27 13.97 0.44
N ALA A 427 -4.96 14.15 0.29
CA ALA A 427 -3.98 13.77 1.29
C ALA A 427 -3.12 14.98 1.64
N SER A 428 -2.69 15.07 2.89
CA SER A 428 -1.80 16.14 3.34
C SER A 428 -0.91 15.67 4.47
N GLU A 429 0.28 16.23 4.52
CA GLU A 429 1.21 16.14 5.64
C GLU A 429 1.55 17.54 6.12
N GLY A 430 1.65 17.72 7.42
CA GLY A 430 2.11 18.96 8.02
C GLY A 430 3.05 18.66 9.19
N ARG A 431 4.21 19.28 9.18
CA ARG A 431 5.21 19.24 10.26
C ARG A 431 5.48 20.64 10.74
N PRO A 432 4.62 21.18 11.62
CA PRO A 432 4.84 22.51 12.19
C PRO A 432 5.90 22.46 13.28
N ASP A 433 6.79 23.48 13.31
CA ASP A 433 7.80 23.66 14.35
C ASP A 433 8.65 22.41 14.62
N GLU A 434 9.12 21.76 13.60
CA GLU A 434 10.13 20.70 13.74
C GLU A 434 11.45 21.34 14.13
N ARG A 435 12.04 20.92 15.24
CA ARG A 435 13.24 21.53 15.81
C ARG A 435 14.34 20.52 16.00
N TYR A 436 15.54 20.92 15.62
CA TYR A 436 16.77 20.21 15.92
C TYR A 436 17.66 21.10 16.75
N MET A 437 18.35 20.50 17.71
CA MET A 437 19.40 21.15 18.47
C MET A 437 20.52 20.16 18.68
N SER A 438 21.68 20.46 18.12
CA SER A 438 22.89 19.65 18.25
C SER A 438 24.04 20.41 18.88
N LEU A 439 24.82 19.69 19.69
CA LEU A 439 26.11 20.14 20.21
C LEU A 439 27.19 19.26 19.56
N GLU A 440 28.33 19.87 19.24
CA GLU A 440 29.49 19.18 18.66
C GLU A 440 30.74 19.36 19.54
N GLN A 441 31.64 18.39 19.46
CA GLN A 441 32.99 18.46 19.95
C GLN A 441 33.92 18.07 18.78
N LYS A 442 34.79 18.99 18.34
CA LYS A 442 35.72 18.80 17.23
C LYS A 442 37.11 18.40 17.71
N ASP A 443 37.94 18.04 16.75
CA ASP A 443 39.38 17.78 16.93
C ASP A 443 39.65 16.71 17.99
N ILE A 444 38.88 15.63 17.96
CA ILE A 444 38.99 14.53 18.92
C ILE A 444 39.44 13.24 18.24
N THR A 445 39.91 12.29 19.04
CA THR A 445 40.20 10.93 18.55
C THR A 445 39.08 9.98 18.97
N ILE A 446 38.43 9.36 18.02
CA ILE A 446 37.39 8.36 18.24
C ILE A 446 37.93 6.98 17.90
N ASN A 447 37.96 6.10 18.89
CA ASN A 447 38.45 4.75 18.70
C ASN A 447 37.27 3.82 18.37
N MET A 448 37.25 3.27 17.16
CA MET A 448 36.29 2.30 16.72
C MET A 448 36.77 0.87 16.90
N ALA A 449 35.93 0.02 17.47
CA ALA A 449 36.12 -1.42 17.47
C ALA A 449 35.24 -2.05 16.38
N ASP A 450 35.69 -3.18 15.86
CA ASP A 450 35.04 -3.92 14.78
C ASP A 450 34.73 -3.08 13.52
N ALA A 451 35.55 -2.01 13.28
CA ALA A 451 35.42 -1.15 12.10
C ALA A 451 35.50 -1.97 10.82
N GLY A 452 34.49 -1.78 9.94
CA GLY A 452 34.35 -2.55 8.69
C GLY A 452 33.77 -3.94 8.86
N LEU A 453 33.40 -4.35 10.08
CA LEU A 453 32.74 -5.60 10.38
C LEU A 453 31.22 -5.41 10.47
N ARG A 454 30.54 -6.43 11.01
CA ARG A 454 29.08 -6.52 11.00
C ARG A 454 28.40 -5.36 11.75
N GLN A 455 28.96 -4.94 12.86
CA GLN A 455 28.42 -3.92 13.74
C GLN A 455 29.56 -3.14 14.39
N PRO A 456 30.19 -2.18 13.72
CA PRO A 456 31.22 -1.35 14.32
C PRO A 456 30.64 -0.55 15.50
N TYR A 457 31.47 -0.29 16.50
CA TYR A 457 31.05 0.53 17.65
C TYR A 457 32.22 1.37 18.18
N SER A 458 31.90 2.56 18.70
CA SER A 458 32.89 3.39 19.37
C SER A 458 33.23 2.84 20.75
N THR A 459 34.53 2.77 21.04
CA THR A 459 35.04 2.53 22.38
C THR A 459 35.30 3.84 23.14
N THR A 460 35.25 4.98 22.44
CA THR A 460 35.32 6.33 23.03
C THR A 460 33.93 6.64 23.64
N TYR A 461 33.94 6.95 24.92
CA TYR A 461 32.71 7.36 25.64
C TYR A 461 32.53 8.87 25.56
N ILE A 462 31.33 9.29 25.13
CA ILE A 462 30.96 10.72 25.08
C ILE A 462 30.45 11.14 26.44
N ASN A 463 31.14 12.13 27.07
CA ASN A 463 30.75 12.73 28.33
C ASN A 463 30.62 14.25 28.15
N LEU A 464 29.42 14.80 28.34
CA LEU A 464 29.15 16.22 28.16
C LEU A 464 29.77 17.11 29.27
N ASP A 465 30.20 16.49 30.37
CA ASP A 465 30.92 17.21 31.42
C ASP A 465 32.42 17.36 31.12
N GLU A 466 32.89 16.77 30.04
CA GLU A 466 34.29 16.75 29.63
C GLU A 466 34.43 17.29 28.21
N GLY A 467 35.45 18.11 27.94
CA GLY A 467 35.71 18.70 26.63
C GLY A 467 34.96 20.02 26.39
N GLU A 468 35.18 20.61 25.24
CA GLU A 468 34.53 21.85 24.80
C GLU A 468 33.39 21.52 23.82
N TRP A 469 32.16 21.55 24.31
CA TRP A 469 30.93 21.34 23.51
C TRP A 469 30.40 22.68 23.03
N LYS A 470 30.17 22.85 21.75
CA LYS A 470 29.60 24.04 21.12
C LYS A 470 28.29 23.73 20.43
N LEU A 471 27.46 24.75 20.28
CA LEU A 471 26.24 24.60 19.47
C LEU A 471 26.66 24.40 17.99
N ASP A 472 26.22 23.32 17.40
CA ASP A 472 26.44 22.98 16.00
C ASP A 472 25.24 23.41 15.15
N GLU A 473 24.01 23.15 15.65
CA GLU A 473 22.78 23.44 14.96
C GLU A 473 21.67 23.80 15.95
N PHE A 474 20.90 24.84 15.63
CA PHE A 474 19.57 25.07 16.20
C PHE A 474 18.63 25.53 15.08
N THR A 475 17.82 24.60 14.57
CA THR A 475 16.88 24.88 13.46
C THR A 475 15.43 24.76 13.89
N ASN A 476 14.56 25.49 13.16
CA ASN A 476 13.09 25.38 13.24
C ASN A 476 12.50 25.34 11.85
N ALA A 477 11.93 24.23 11.48
CA ALA A 477 11.35 23.98 10.17
C ALA A 477 9.83 23.85 10.21
N ASN A 478 9.17 24.27 9.13
CA ASN A 478 7.76 24.04 8.87
C ASN A 478 7.61 23.41 7.49
N GLU A 479 6.95 22.25 7.43
CA GLU A 479 6.64 21.57 6.18
C GLU A 479 5.14 21.42 6.00
N ASN A 480 4.66 21.65 4.77
CA ASN A 480 3.28 21.46 4.39
C ASN A 480 3.17 20.85 2.99
N ILE A 481 2.60 19.64 2.92
CA ILE A 481 2.39 18.91 1.68
C ILE A 481 0.90 18.70 1.48
N ILE A 482 0.40 18.98 0.29
CA ILE A 482 -1.02 18.82 -0.05
C ILE A 482 -1.15 18.20 -1.43
N GLU A 483 -1.85 17.07 -1.52
CA GLU A 483 -2.29 16.48 -2.80
C GLU A 483 -3.81 16.44 -2.85
N ASN A 484 -4.42 17.09 -3.87
CA ASN A 484 -5.85 17.06 -4.14
C ASN A 484 -6.12 16.33 -5.45
N GLU A 485 -7.18 15.53 -5.49
CA GLU A 485 -7.55 14.75 -6.67
C GLU A 485 -9.06 14.76 -6.92
N TRP A 486 -9.46 15.16 -8.14
CA TRP A 486 -10.82 15.05 -8.65
C TRP A 486 -10.89 13.96 -9.69
N LYS A 487 -11.91 13.09 -9.59
CA LYS A 487 -12.13 11.96 -10.51
C LYS A 487 -13.57 11.95 -10.98
N PHE A 488 -13.75 11.72 -12.27
CA PHE A 488 -15.05 11.46 -12.87
C PHE A 488 -14.95 10.20 -13.70
N LYS A 489 -15.85 9.24 -13.46
CA LYS A 489 -15.88 7.96 -14.15
C LYS A 489 -17.29 7.68 -14.66
N LEU A 490 -17.37 7.09 -15.87
CA LEU A 490 -18.62 6.66 -16.48
C LEU A 490 -18.36 5.35 -17.24
N ASP A 491 -19.06 4.30 -16.87
CA ASP A 491 -18.96 2.97 -17.43
C ASP A 491 -20.33 2.52 -17.98
N PHE A 492 -20.28 1.81 -19.11
CA PHE A 492 -21.43 1.14 -19.69
C PHE A 492 -21.13 -0.33 -19.92
N GLU A 493 -22.07 -1.22 -19.60
CA GLU A 493 -21.99 -2.64 -19.92
C GLU A 493 -23.27 -3.07 -20.67
N LEU A 494 -23.07 -3.61 -21.86
CA LEU A 494 -24.14 -4.08 -22.75
C LEU A 494 -23.98 -5.57 -23.03
N PRO A 495 -24.82 -6.46 -22.49
CA PRO A 495 -24.92 -7.83 -22.91
C PRO A 495 -25.47 -7.89 -24.35
N LEU A 496 -24.73 -8.47 -25.30
CA LEU A 496 -25.13 -8.56 -26.70
C LEU A 496 -25.86 -9.87 -26.99
N ALA A 497 -25.37 -10.98 -26.44
CA ALA A 497 -25.98 -12.30 -26.58
C ALA A 497 -25.79 -13.16 -25.34
N ASN A 498 -26.71 -14.11 -25.12
CA ASN A 498 -26.64 -15.14 -24.08
C ASN A 498 -26.37 -16.53 -24.66
N GLY A 499 -26.06 -17.50 -23.79
CA GLY A 499 -25.85 -18.90 -24.17
C GLY A 499 -24.37 -19.29 -24.29
N LEU A 500 -24.10 -20.35 -25.05
CA LEU A 500 -22.75 -20.92 -25.21
C LEU A 500 -21.76 -19.96 -25.89
N TYR A 501 -22.26 -19.02 -26.67
CA TYR A 501 -21.51 -17.98 -27.35
C TYR A 501 -21.89 -16.57 -26.88
N GLY A 502 -22.43 -16.51 -25.67
CA GLY A 502 -22.79 -15.23 -25.04
C GLY A 502 -21.64 -14.26 -25.03
N ASN A 503 -21.92 -13.00 -25.31
CA ASN A 503 -20.95 -11.94 -25.32
C ASN A 503 -21.50 -10.67 -24.70
N LYS A 504 -20.58 -9.84 -24.21
CA LYS A 504 -20.89 -8.51 -23.68
C LYS A 504 -19.80 -7.50 -24.02
N LEU A 505 -20.24 -6.27 -24.15
CA LEU A 505 -19.37 -5.13 -24.39
C LEU A 505 -19.39 -4.23 -23.18
N LYS A 506 -18.21 -3.89 -22.65
CA LYS A 506 -18.06 -2.86 -21.62
C LYS A 506 -17.19 -1.72 -22.17
N PHE A 507 -17.61 -0.47 -21.98
CA PHE A 507 -16.86 0.70 -22.44
C PHE A 507 -17.10 1.86 -21.51
N GLY A 508 -16.13 2.77 -21.44
CA GLY A 508 -16.24 3.89 -20.53
C GLY A 508 -15.07 4.84 -20.61
N GLY A 509 -15.12 5.81 -19.75
CA GLY A 509 -14.08 6.83 -19.62
C GLY A 509 -13.88 7.27 -18.17
N LYS A 510 -12.67 7.75 -17.91
CA LYS A 510 -12.28 8.33 -16.63
C LYS A 510 -11.46 9.59 -16.87
N TYR A 511 -11.76 10.64 -16.14
CA TYR A 511 -10.96 11.85 -16.06
C TYR A 511 -10.48 12.04 -14.63
N THR A 512 -9.18 12.27 -14.48
CA THR A 512 -8.54 12.54 -13.19
C THR A 512 -7.73 13.82 -13.29
N ARG A 513 -7.89 14.72 -12.31
CA ARG A 513 -7.05 15.90 -12.14
C ARG A 513 -6.47 15.89 -10.74
N LYS A 514 -5.13 15.92 -10.66
CA LYS A 514 -4.35 15.98 -9.42
C LYS A 514 -3.60 17.29 -9.34
N SER A 515 -3.45 17.82 -8.13
CA SER A 515 -2.51 18.89 -7.82
C SER A 515 -1.76 18.53 -6.56
N LYS A 516 -0.45 18.66 -6.56
CA LYS A 516 0.43 18.42 -5.42
C LYS A 516 1.36 19.59 -5.22
N THR A 517 1.48 20.04 -3.98
CA THR A 517 2.35 21.12 -3.55
C THR A 517 3.17 20.62 -2.37
N LYS A 518 4.47 20.88 -2.38
CA LYS A 518 5.39 20.72 -1.24
C LYS A 518 5.94 22.10 -0.93
N ASP A 519 5.85 22.49 0.33
CA ASP A 519 6.30 23.80 0.83
C ASP A 519 7.01 23.57 2.17
N VAL A 520 8.33 23.80 2.18
CA VAL A 520 9.23 23.69 3.32
C VAL A 520 9.88 25.03 3.55
N VAL A 521 9.87 25.51 4.77
CA VAL A 521 10.58 26.70 5.22
C VAL A 521 11.34 26.34 6.50
N CYS A 522 12.66 26.47 6.49
CA CYS A 522 13.55 26.22 7.60
C CYS A 522 14.31 27.51 7.96
N TYR A 523 14.52 27.74 9.25
CA TYR A 523 15.36 28.82 9.77
C TYR A 523 16.41 28.23 10.70
N ASP A 524 17.65 28.68 10.53
CA ASP A 524 18.75 28.45 11.45
C ASP A 524 18.85 29.61 12.46
N TYR A 525 18.96 29.28 13.74
CA TYR A 525 19.04 30.23 14.85
C TYR A 525 20.33 30.07 15.65
N THR A 526 21.31 29.32 15.19
CA THR A 526 22.51 28.93 15.91
C THR A 526 23.25 30.16 16.49
N ASP A 527 23.60 31.13 15.62
CA ASP A 527 24.28 32.36 16.03
C ASP A 527 23.45 33.22 16.99
N GLY A 528 22.14 33.36 16.67
CA GLY A 528 21.23 34.15 17.51
C GLY A 528 20.96 33.53 18.88
N TYR A 529 20.99 32.21 18.98
CA TYR A 529 20.86 31.48 20.24
C TYR A 529 22.04 31.75 21.16
N GLU A 530 23.28 31.56 20.71
CA GLU A 530 24.48 31.79 21.49
C GLU A 530 24.59 33.23 21.95
N ALA A 531 24.24 34.17 21.08
CA ALA A 531 24.24 35.61 21.45
C ALA A 531 23.23 35.95 22.56
N MET A 532 22.09 35.22 22.64
CA MET A 532 21.01 35.48 23.59
C MET A 532 21.15 34.69 24.90
N PHE A 533 21.53 33.41 24.84
CA PHE A 533 21.51 32.48 25.98
C PHE A 533 22.91 32.04 26.42
N GLY A 534 23.97 32.34 25.62
CA GLY A 534 25.35 31.92 25.90
C GLY A 534 25.57 30.43 25.56
N ASP A 535 26.72 29.93 25.98
CA ASP A 535 27.26 28.59 25.64
C ASP A 535 27.26 27.59 26.84
N ASP A 536 26.53 27.89 27.94
CA ASP A 536 26.38 26.98 29.07
C ASP A 536 25.09 26.17 28.99
N TYR A 537 25.18 24.94 28.47
CA TYR A 537 24.06 24.02 28.29
C TYR A 537 23.82 23.08 29.49
N SER A 538 24.67 23.11 30.52
CA SER A 538 24.72 22.12 31.62
C SER A 538 23.41 21.98 32.40
N ASN A 539 22.63 23.05 32.46
CA ASN A 539 21.33 23.07 33.16
C ASN A 539 20.18 22.47 32.34
N TYR A 540 20.42 22.14 31.09
CA TYR A 540 19.37 21.73 30.15
C TYR A 540 19.48 20.27 29.69
N TYR A 541 20.39 19.50 30.30
CA TYR A 541 20.61 18.11 29.96
C TYR A 541 19.58 17.18 30.57
N ILE A 542 19.16 16.17 29.79
CA ILE A 542 18.39 15.02 30.24
C ILE A 542 19.21 13.74 30.06
N ASN A 543 19.27 12.92 31.13
CA ASN A 543 19.96 11.65 31.07
C ASN A 543 19.11 10.61 30.27
N ARG A 544 19.69 10.06 29.22
CA ARG A 544 19.11 8.96 28.41
C ARG A 544 19.98 7.70 28.43
N ILE A 545 20.98 7.66 29.30
CA ILE A 545 21.81 6.47 29.48
C ILE A 545 20.93 5.36 30.05
N ARG A 546 20.92 4.21 29.38
CA ARG A 546 20.23 3.03 29.88
C ARG A 546 20.98 1.76 29.56
N ASP A 547 20.79 0.74 30.39
CA ASP A 547 21.26 -0.62 30.12
C ASP A 547 20.30 -1.35 29.17
N GLY A 548 20.81 -2.38 28.49
CA GLY A 548 19.96 -3.27 27.68
C GLY A 548 19.54 -2.67 26.34
N PHE A 549 20.40 -1.84 25.73
CA PHE A 549 20.18 -1.38 24.36
C PHE A 549 20.08 -2.59 23.39
N MET A 550 19.04 -2.65 22.58
CA MET A 550 18.72 -3.88 21.82
C MET A 550 19.75 -4.25 20.76
N PRO A 551 20.37 -3.31 20.00
CA PRO A 551 21.48 -3.64 19.08
C PRO A 551 22.70 -4.25 19.78
N GLY A 552 22.89 -3.98 21.08
CA GLY A 552 23.95 -4.54 21.87
C GLY A 552 24.41 -3.59 22.98
N SER A 553 24.91 -4.15 24.10
CA SER A 553 25.35 -3.37 25.27
C SER A 553 26.63 -2.57 25.03
N GLN A 554 27.34 -2.81 23.93
CA GLN A 554 28.50 -2.03 23.50
C GLN A 554 28.10 -0.62 23.03
N TYR A 555 26.88 -0.43 22.52
CA TYR A 555 26.38 0.88 22.10
C TYR A 555 25.96 1.67 23.34
N LYS A 556 26.53 2.84 23.49
CA LYS A 556 26.32 3.70 24.65
C LYS A 556 25.59 4.95 24.21
N SER A 557 24.51 5.26 24.91
CA SER A 557 23.86 6.55 24.88
C SER A 557 24.46 7.46 25.93
N THR A 558 24.10 8.73 25.95
CA THR A 558 24.62 9.76 26.82
C THR A 558 23.51 10.67 27.39
N MET A 559 23.84 11.84 27.83
CA MET A 559 22.93 12.94 28.10
C MET A 559 22.64 13.71 26.79
N PHE A 560 21.51 14.40 26.74
CA PHE A 560 21.06 15.19 25.58
C PHE A 560 20.38 16.47 26.09
N ILE A 561 20.18 17.44 25.19
CA ILE A 561 19.31 18.59 25.50
C ILE A 561 17.88 18.10 25.78
N ASP A 562 17.26 18.60 26.87
CA ASP A 562 15.88 18.23 27.20
C ASP A 562 14.91 18.76 26.14
N LYS A 563 14.10 17.88 25.58
CA LYS A 563 13.06 18.24 24.62
C LYS A 563 12.08 19.29 25.16
N ASN A 564 11.85 19.36 26.48
CA ASN A 564 10.97 20.37 27.08
C ASN A 564 11.64 21.74 27.10
N TYR A 565 12.96 21.79 27.26
CA TYR A 565 13.73 23.01 27.11
C TYR A 565 13.68 23.49 25.66
N LEU A 566 14.03 22.61 24.69
CA LEU A 566 13.98 22.90 23.26
C LEU A 566 12.57 23.36 22.83
N GLY A 567 11.51 22.69 23.30
CA GLY A 567 10.12 23.05 23.06
C GLY A 567 9.69 24.33 23.74
N GLY A 568 10.31 24.67 24.85
CA GLY A 568 10.01 25.86 25.66
C GLY A 568 10.50 27.19 25.06
N ILE A 569 11.45 27.15 24.12
CA ILE A 569 11.91 28.33 23.38
C ILE A 569 10.71 28.87 22.57
N SER A 570 10.24 30.07 22.90
CA SER A 570 9.02 30.63 22.35
C SER A 570 9.25 31.23 20.96
N HIS A 571 8.17 31.42 20.19
CA HIS A 571 8.27 32.15 18.90
C HIS A 571 8.73 33.61 19.09
N VAL A 572 8.52 34.20 20.29
CA VAL A 572 9.04 35.53 20.59
C VAL A 572 10.55 35.48 20.72
N ASP A 573 11.09 34.44 21.37
CA ASP A 573 12.54 34.22 21.49
C ASP A 573 13.16 33.96 20.12
N LEU A 574 12.57 33.10 19.30
CA LEU A 574 13.01 32.86 17.91
C LEU A 574 13.04 34.15 17.08
N ALA A 575 11.99 34.98 17.16
CA ALA A 575 11.97 36.26 16.46
C ALA A 575 13.03 37.25 16.99
N ALA A 576 13.37 37.19 18.27
CA ALA A 576 14.42 38.04 18.86
C ALA A 576 15.84 37.56 18.51
N MET A 577 16.05 36.26 18.30
CA MET A 577 17.30 35.67 17.80
C MET A 577 17.59 36.09 16.34
N GLY A 578 16.56 36.34 15.53
CA GLY A 578 16.72 36.79 14.13
C GLY A 578 17.29 35.69 13.25
N GLY A 579 16.60 34.52 13.18
CA GLY A 579 17.07 33.35 12.43
C GLY A 579 17.25 33.63 10.94
N GLU A 580 18.23 32.97 10.35
CA GLU A 580 18.54 32.99 8.91
C GLU A 580 17.76 31.89 8.20
N GLN A 581 17.18 32.19 7.05
CA GLN A 581 16.43 31.18 6.28
C GLN A 581 17.41 30.25 5.58
N VAL A 582 17.26 28.94 5.80
CA VAL A 582 17.99 27.88 5.10
C VAL A 582 17.34 27.68 3.72
N LEU A 583 17.91 28.31 2.69
CA LEU A 583 17.34 28.32 1.34
C LEU A 583 17.43 26.96 0.65
N GLU A 584 18.43 26.16 0.97
CA GLU A 584 18.60 24.81 0.45
C GLU A 584 17.39 23.93 0.73
N GLU A 585 16.85 23.95 1.93
CA GLU A 585 15.66 23.21 2.32
C GLU A 585 14.45 23.61 1.47
N SER A 586 14.33 24.90 1.19
CA SER A 586 13.27 25.45 0.36
C SER A 586 13.47 25.20 -1.15
N ALA A 587 14.68 24.85 -1.59
CA ALA A 587 14.96 24.52 -3.00
C ALA A 587 14.23 23.26 -3.47
N GLY A 588 13.93 22.34 -2.54
CA GLY A 588 13.11 21.14 -2.78
C GLY A 588 11.60 21.39 -2.94
N ASN A 589 11.14 22.64 -2.80
CA ASN A 589 9.72 22.99 -2.94
C ASN A 589 9.26 22.90 -4.39
N TYR A 590 8.01 22.41 -4.61
CA TYR A 590 7.46 22.26 -5.95
C TYR A 590 5.94 22.34 -6.00
N ASP A 591 5.44 22.68 -7.19
CA ASP A 591 4.06 22.52 -7.59
C ASP A 591 3.95 21.55 -8.75
N ALA A 592 3.03 20.60 -8.66
CA ALA A 592 2.72 19.66 -9.74
C ALA A 592 1.21 19.63 -10.02
N THR A 593 0.85 19.61 -11.30
CA THR A 593 -0.53 19.37 -11.76
C THR A 593 -0.54 18.30 -12.82
N GLU A 594 -1.23 17.18 -12.56
CA GLU A 594 -1.38 16.06 -13.48
C GLU A 594 -2.84 15.90 -13.89
N GLN A 595 -3.09 15.77 -15.19
CA GLN A 595 -4.41 15.48 -15.76
C GLN A 595 -4.30 14.19 -16.56
N VAL A 596 -5.13 13.21 -16.25
CA VAL A 596 -5.20 11.94 -16.99
C VAL A 596 -6.60 11.77 -17.55
N SER A 597 -6.69 11.73 -18.88
CA SER A 597 -7.93 11.39 -19.60
C SER A 597 -7.80 9.98 -20.13
N ALA A 598 -8.70 9.09 -19.72
CA ALA A 598 -8.69 7.70 -20.12
C ALA A 598 -10.02 7.29 -20.77
N GLY A 599 -9.90 6.43 -21.79
CA GLY A 599 -11.04 5.75 -22.39
C GLY A 599 -10.72 4.30 -22.63
N TYR A 600 -11.70 3.42 -22.55
CA TYR A 600 -11.50 2.00 -22.77
C TYR A 600 -12.65 1.30 -23.47
N LEU A 601 -12.31 0.18 -24.09
CA LEU A 601 -13.23 -0.79 -24.66
C LEU A 601 -12.83 -2.20 -24.18
N ARG A 602 -13.79 -2.98 -23.71
CA ARG A 602 -13.60 -4.35 -23.25
C ARG A 602 -14.70 -5.23 -23.81
N PHE A 603 -14.31 -6.29 -24.49
CA PHE A 603 -15.20 -7.26 -25.09
C PHE A 603 -15.00 -8.63 -24.45
N GLU A 604 -16.06 -9.25 -23.97
CA GLU A 604 -16.07 -10.59 -23.40
C GLU A 604 -16.86 -11.54 -24.30
N GLN A 605 -16.30 -12.70 -24.58
CA GLN A 605 -16.89 -13.73 -25.45
C GLN A 605 -16.78 -15.09 -24.78
N LYS A 606 -17.90 -15.80 -24.64
CA LYS A 606 -17.91 -17.22 -24.33
C LYS A 606 -17.64 -18.02 -25.62
N LEU A 607 -16.73 -18.97 -25.53
CA LEU A 607 -16.34 -19.88 -26.62
C LEU A 607 -16.73 -21.30 -26.21
N GLY A 608 -18.05 -21.55 -26.17
CA GLY A 608 -18.64 -22.81 -25.71
C GLY A 608 -18.80 -22.87 -24.20
N LYS A 609 -18.82 -24.10 -23.62
CA LYS A 609 -19.12 -24.34 -22.20
C LYS A 609 -17.97 -24.02 -21.26
N LYS A 610 -16.73 -24.02 -21.73
CA LYS A 610 -15.55 -24.06 -20.86
C LYS A 610 -14.59 -22.91 -21.05
N LEU A 611 -14.59 -22.26 -22.22
CA LEU A 611 -13.62 -21.22 -22.54
C LEU A 611 -14.30 -19.87 -22.62
N GLU A 612 -13.69 -18.88 -22.00
CA GLU A 612 -14.12 -17.49 -22.02
C GLU A 612 -12.92 -16.62 -22.42
N LEU A 613 -13.12 -15.67 -23.33
CA LEU A 613 -12.13 -14.72 -23.84
C LEU A 613 -12.53 -13.31 -23.44
N MET A 614 -11.57 -12.51 -22.99
CA MET A 614 -11.71 -11.07 -22.77
C MET A 614 -10.65 -10.34 -23.60
N LEU A 615 -11.07 -9.38 -24.41
CA LEU A 615 -10.21 -8.46 -25.15
C LEU A 615 -10.45 -7.06 -24.63
N GLY A 616 -9.40 -6.34 -24.31
CA GLY A 616 -9.46 -4.98 -23.79
C GLY A 616 -8.44 -4.07 -24.45
N LEU A 617 -8.81 -2.81 -24.60
CA LEU A 617 -7.91 -1.74 -25.00
C LEU A 617 -8.24 -0.50 -24.17
N ARG A 618 -7.26 0.05 -23.50
CA ARG A 618 -7.32 1.32 -22.78
C ARG A 618 -6.34 2.30 -23.38
N MET A 619 -6.74 3.57 -23.46
CA MET A 619 -5.89 4.70 -23.80
C MET A 619 -5.84 5.64 -22.60
N GLU A 620 -4.67 6.08 -22.23
CA GLU A 620 -4.46 7.14 -21.22
C GLU A 620 -3.62 8.28 -21.83
N ALA A 621 -4.19 9.47 -21.81
CA ALA A 621 -3.50 10.72 -22.19
C ALA A 621 -3.18 11.48 -20.91
N THR A 622 -1.90 11.70 -20.64
CA THR A 622 -1.39 12.39 -19.45
C THR A 622 -0.85 13.75 -19.86
N ASN A 623 -1.30 14.80 -19.15
CA ASN A 623 -0.73 16.14 -19.19
C ASN A 623 -0.19 16.45 -17.80
N LEU A 624 1.11 16.67 -17.70
CA LEU A 624 1.79 17.03 -16.47
C LEU A 624 2.40 18.42 -16.60
N LYS A 625 2.30 19.19 -15.52
CA LYS A 625 2.96 20.49 -15.34
C LYS A 625 3.66 20.45 -13.99
N THR A 626 4.92 20.84 -13.99
CA THR A 626 5.74 20.96 -12.78
C THR A 626 6.46 22.30 -12.76
N SER A 627 6.69 22.83 -11.57
CA SER A 627 7.53 23.99 -11.31
C SER A 627 8.22 23.83 -9.97
N GLY A 628 9.39 24.39 -9.83
CA GLY A 628 10.22 24.33 -8.64
C GLY A 628 11.17 25.52 -8.61
N PHE A 629 12.28 25.35 -7.94
CA PHE A 629 13.28 26.39 -7.75
C PHE A 629 14.67 25.87 -8.12
N ASN A 630 15.52 26.80 -8.60
CA ASN A 630 16.96 26.64 -8.60
C ASN A 630 17.52 27.44 -7.42
N TRP A 631 18.38 26.81 -6.67
CA TRP A 631 19.21 27.52 -5.71
C TRP A 631 20.42 28.05 -6.44
N ILE A 632 20.74 29.31 -6.22
CA ILE A 632 21.81 30.04 -6.90
C ILE A 632 22.66 30.73 -5.84
N VAL A 633 23.98 30.59 -5.98
CA VAL A 633 24.98 31.41 -5.31
C VAL A 633 25.61 32.31 -6.35
N ASP A 634 25.49 33.62 -6.20
CA ASP A 634 26.08 34.59 -7.14
C ASP A 634 27.59 34.83 -6.89
N GLU A 635 28.20 35.69 -7.71
CA GLU A 635 29.63 36.02 -7.63
C GLU A 635 30.02 36.72 -6.32
N ASP A 636 29.07 37.35 -5.65
CA ASP A 636 29.24 38.05 -4.37
C ASP A 636 28.88 37.13 -3.15
N GLU A 637 28.73 35.83 -3.37
CA GLU A 637 28.34 34.80 -2.39
C GLU A 637 26.91 34.99 -1.84
N ASN A 638 26.03 35.75 -2.49
CA ASN A 638 24.65 35.86 -2.06
C ASN A 638 23.85 34.65 -2.57
N GLU A 639 23.04 34.09 -1.70
CA GLU A 639 22.17 32.96 -2.00
C GLU A 639 20.74 33.40 -2.26
N TYR A 640 20.10 32.82 -3.27
CA TYR A 640 18.69 33.04 -3.55
C TYR A 640 18.05 31.90 -4.34
N LEU A 641 16.72 31.82 -4.24
CA LEU A 641 15.92 30.86 -4.99
C LEU A 641 15.34 31.53 -6.24
N GLU A 642 15.63 30.99 -7.44
CA GLU A 642 15.05 31.41 -8.68
C GLU A 642 13.96 30.42 -9.12
N PRO A 643 12.70 30.86 -9.35
CA PRO A 643 11.65 29.99 -9.88
C PRO A 643 12.03 29.45 -11.27
N THR A 644 11.95 28.13 -11.47
CA THR A 644 12.32 27.48 -12.75
C THR A 644 11.34 27.74 -13.89
N GLY A 645 10.20 28.39 -13.64
CA GLY A 645 9.07 28.42 -14.55
C GLY A 645 8.33 27.08 -14.62
N THR A 646 7.31 27.01 -15.50
CA THR A 646 6.47 25.79 -15.61
C THR A 646 6.96 24.89 -16.73
N TYR A 647 7.38 23.70 -16.39
CA TYR A 647 7.69 22.63 -17.34
C TYR A 647 6.45 21.81 -17.69
N LYS A 648 6.39 21.27 -18.91
CA LYS A 648 5.25 20.46 -19.39
C LYS A 648 5.73 19.15 -19.99
N ASN A 649 5.20 18.05 -19.46
CA ASN A 649 5.42 16.71 -19.99
C ASN A 649 4.08 16.08 -20.38
N ASN A 650 3.92 15.72 -21.67
CA ASN A 650 2.67 15.20 -22.21
C ASN A 650 2.94 13.89 -22.97
N TYR A 651 2.15 12.87 -22.69
CA TYR A 651 2.29 11.59 -23.35
C TYR A 651 0.98 10.81 -23.44
N ILE A 652 0.93 9.83 -24.33
CA ILE A 652 -0.23 8.94 -24.53
C ILE A 652 0.26 7.49 -24.47
N ASN A 653 -0.43 6.69 -23.66
CA ASN A 653 -0.17 5.25 -23.53
C ASN A 653 -1.36 4.43 -24.03
N TRP A 654 -1.05 3.39 -24.81
CA TRP A 654 -2.01 2.36 -25.24
C TRP A 654 -1.73 1.09 -24.47
N LEU A 655 -2.76 0.59 -23.78
CA LEU A 655 -2.68 -0.50 -22.82
C LEU A 655 -3.64 -1.64 -23.26
N PRO A 656 -3.20 -2.51 -24.17
CA PRO A 656 -3.96 -3.69 -24.56
C PRO A 656 -3.99 -4.74 -23.46
N SER A 657 -5.07 -5.52 -23.39
CA SER A 657 -5.23 -6.67 -22.51
C SER A 657 -5.94 -7.82 -23.23
N VAL A 658 -5.44 -9.02 -23.03
CA VAL A 658 -6.04 -10.27 -23.54
C VAL A 658 -6.05 -11.28 -22.39
N LEU A 659 -7.23 -11.77 -22.02
CA LEU A 659 -7.38 -12.74 -20.96
C LEU A 659 -8.19 -13.95 -21.46
N LEU A 660 -7.75 -15.14 -21.07
CA LEU A 660 -8.43 -16.42 -21.30
C LEU A 660 -8.75 -17.07 -19.96
N LYS A 661 -9.99 -17.52 -19.78
CA LYS A 661 -10.44 -18.31 -18.63
C LYS A 661 -10.98 -19.65 -19.12
N TYR A 662 -10.33 -20.73 -18.72
CA TYR A 662 -10.73 -22.09 -19.03
C TYR A 662 -11.29 -22.79 -17.80
N ASN A 663 -12.58 -23.06 -17.80
CA ASN A 663 -13.30 -23.82 -16.79
C ASN A 663 -13.12 -25.33 -17.07
N ALA A 664 -11.95 -25.89 -16.70
CA ALA A 664 -11.64 -27.31 -16.96
C ALA A 664 -12.68 -28.23 -16.33
N THR A 665 -13.04 -27.95 -15.06
CA THR A 665 -14.19 -28.48 -14.34
C THR A 665 -14.91 -27.35 -13.59
N ASP A 666 -15.99 -27.66 -12.87
CA ASP A 666 -16.65 -26.68 -12.00
C ASP A 666 -15.72 -26.14 -10.92
N ASP A 667 -14.72 -26.95 -10.51
CA ASP A 667 -13.81 -26.65 -9.41
C ASP A 667 -12.38 -26.32 -9.84
N LEU A 668 -11.97 -26.63 -11.09
CA LEU A 668 -10.65 -26.30 -11.63
C LEU A 668 -10.77 -25.19 -12.67
N LYS A 669 -10.12 -24.06 -12.39
CA LYS A 669 -10.03 -22.89 -13.25
C LYS A 669 -8.59 -22.70 -13.71
N VAL A 670 -8.38 -22.50 -15.00
CA VAL A 670 -7.08 -22.11 -15.58
C VAL A 670 -7.25 -20.77 -16.25
N ARG A 671 -6.34 -19.83 -15.99
CA ARG A 671 -6.35 -18.48 -16.58
C ARG A 671 -5.02 -18.20 -17.22
N ALA A 672 -5.06 -17.55 -18.39
CA ALA A 672 -3.88 -17.03 -19.06
C ALA A 672 -4.13 -15.58 -19.46
N SER A 673 -3.13 -14.72 -19.37
CA SER A 673 -3.27 -13.32 -19.73
C SER A 673 -2.03 -12.71 -20.34
N TYR A 674 -2.26 -11.71 -21.19
CA TYR A 674 -1.29 -10.71 -21.60
C TYR A 674 -1.86 -9.33 -21.32
N THR A 675 -1.08 -8.48 -20.63
CA THR A 675 -1.46 -7.09 -20.37
C THR A 675 -0.26 -6.17 -20.49
N LYS A 676 -0.52 -4.93 -20.90
CA LYS A 676 0.45 -3.85 -20.86
C LYS A 676 0.04 -2.85 -19.80
N THR A 677 0.95 -2.50 -18.90
CA THR A 677 0.76 -1.58 -17.77
C THR A 677 1.86 -0.54 -17.72
N LEU A 678 1.70 0.46 -16.88
CA LEU A 678 2.68 1.52 -16.70
C LEU A 678 2.86 1.85 -15.20
N ALA A 679 3.91 2.60 -14.87
CA ALA A 679 4.04 3.33 -13.61
C ALA A 679 4.60 4.73 -13.89
N ARG A 680 4.03 5.74 -13.21
CA ARG A 680 4.41 7.14 -13.41
C ARG A 680 5.52 7.54 -12.47
N PRO A 681 6.46 8.43 -12.90
CA PRO A 681 7.51 8.97 -12.04
C PRO A 681 6.93 9.72 -10.83
N LYS A 682 7.68 9.77 -9.73
CA LYS A 682 7.38 10.61 -8.57
C LYS A 682 7.39 12.09 -8.98
N TYR A 683 6.61 12.94 -8.32
CA TYR A 683 6.56 14.38 -8.66
C TYR A 683 7.87 15.08 -8.31
N SER A 684 8.46 14.77 -7.14
CA SER A 684 9.77 15.26 -6.72
C SER A 684 10.87 14.95 -7.76
N HIS A 685 10.85 13.75 -8.32
CA HIS A 685 11.81 13.36 -9.38
C HIS A 685 11.68 14.19 -10.66
N MET A 686 10.49 14.68 -10.94
CA MET A 686 10.19 15.48 -12.15
C MET A 686 10.17 16.99 -11.91
N MET A 687 10.52 17.47 -10.71
CA MET A 687 10.62 18.89 -10.49
C MET A 687 11.78 19.45 -11.35
N PRO A 688 11.61 20.62 -12.02
CA PRO A 688 12.69 21.27 -12.73
C PRO A 688 13.48 22.12 -11.72
N GLY A 689 14.49 21.56 -11.08
CA GLY A 689 15.29 22.29 -10.08
C GLY A 689 16.19 21.35 -9.29
N SER A 690 16.80 21.89 -8.25
CA SER A 690 17.71 21.16 -7.38
C SER A 690 17.53 21.56 -5.93
N SER A 691 17.71 20.59 -5.02
CA SER A 691 17.88 20.85 -3.59
C SER A 691 19.29 20.47 -3.17
N ILE A 692 19.82 21.19 -2.17
CA ILE A 692 21.18 21.03 -1.69
C ILE A 692 21.10 20.89 -0.18
N ASN A 693 21.83 19.93 0.35
CA ASN A 693 21.99 19.75 1.78
C ASN A 693 23.47 19.95 2.15
N ARG A 694 23.77 21.06 2.83
CA ARG A 694 25.13 21.42 3.26
C ARG A 694 25.52 20.86 4.62
N THR A 695 24.53 20.35 5.36
CA THR A 695 24.78 19.81 6.69
C THR A 695 25.47 18.46 6.66
N GLU A 696 25.53 17.86 5.46
CA GLU A 696 26.19 16.58 5.21
C GLU A 696 27.58 16.79 4.57
N SER A 697 28.50 15.88 4.88
CA SER A 697 29.82 15.82 4.28
C SER A 697 30.05 14.44 3.65
N PRO A 698 30.20 14.34 2.32
CA PRO A 698 30.15 15.39 1.30
C PRO A 698 28.78 16.06 1.13
N VAL A 699 28.76 17.29 0.59
CA VAL A 699 27.51 18.04 0.30
C VAL A 699 26.59 17.19 -0.58
N GLU A 700 25.36 16.97 -0.16
CA GLU A 700 24.37 16.21 -0.93
C GLU A 700 23.53 17.11 -1.82
N VAL A 701 23.43 16.73 -3.10
CA VAL A 701 22.68 17.48 -4.11
C VAL A 701 21.65 16.57 -4.78
N PHE A 702 20.39 16.94 -4.71
CA PHE A 702 19.34 16.29 -5.49
C PHE A 702 19.00 17.17 -6.71
N VAL A 703 19.05 16.59 -7.92
CA VAL A 703 18.70 17.30 -9.18
C VAL A 703 17.53 16.58 -9.85
N GLY A 704 16.38 17.22 -9.91
CA GLY A 704 15.21 16.67 -10.56
C GLY A 704 15.35 16.47 -12.07
N ASN A 705 14.54 15.60 -12.66
CA ASN A 705 14.56 15.28 -14.08
C ASN A 705 13.15 15.33 -14.70
N PRO A 706 12.74 16.49 -15.23
CA PRO A 706 11.40 16.66 -15.81
C PRO A 706 11.17 15.87 -17.12
N ASP A 707 12.22 15.29 -17.73
CA ASP A 707 12.14 14.49 -18.95
C ASP A 707 11.90 12.98 -18.68
N LEU A 708 11.69 12.60 -17.44
CA LEU A 708 11.42 11.21 -17.08
C LEU A 708 10.20 10.66 -17.83
N LYS A 709 10.34 9.43 -18.30
CA LYS A 709 9.29 8.67 -18.96
C LYS A 709 8.62 7.70 -17.97
N PRO A 710 7.31 7.39 -18.15
CA PRO A 710 6.71 6.32 -17.37
C PRO A 710 7.39 4.97 -17.65
N VAL A 711 7.56 4.17 -16.61
CA VAL A 711 7.95 2.75 -16.73
C VAL A 711 6.85 2.01 -17.46
N ILE A 712 7.20 1.14 -18.39
CA ILE A 712 6.24 0.34 -19.16
C ILE A 712 6.53 -1.15 -18.96
N SER A 713 5.49 -1.93 -18.64
CA SER A 713 5.62 -3.37 -18.51
C SER A 713 4.68 -4.14 -19.44
N ASN A 714 5.23 -5.18 -20.08
CA ASN A 714 4.45 -6.22 -20.76
C ASN A 714 4.42 -7.44 -19.85
N ASN A 715 3.21 -7.84 -19.45
CA ASN A 715 2.99 -8.88 -18.45
C ASN A 715 2.33 -10.10 -19.08
N TYR A 716 2.82 -11.28 -18.76
CA TYR A 716 2.31 -12.58 -19.21
C TYR A 716 2.06 -13.44 -17.97
N ASP A 717 0.86 -13.98 -17.84
CA ASP A 717 0.44 -14.74 -16.68
C ASP A 717 -0.24 -16.05 -17.07
N LEU A 718 0.03 -17.09 -16.29
CA LEU A 718 -0.66 -18.36 -16.33
C LEU A 718 -0.97 -18.82 -14.91
N SER A 719 -2.23 -19.14 -14.61
CA SER A 719 -2.62 -19.63 -13.29
C SER A 719 -3.56 -20.84 -13.39
N ALA A 720 -3.45 -21.72 -12.40
CA ALA A 720 -4.37 -22.83 -12.20
C ALA A 720 -4.84 -22.83 -10.75
N GLU A 721 -6.16 -22.91 -10.52
CA GLU A 721 -6.77 -22.86 -9.21
C GLU A 721 -7.79 -23.99 -9.07
N TYR A 722 -7.64 -24.81 -8.03
CA TYR A 722 -8.59 -25.86 -7.68
C TYR A 722 -9.30 -25.52 -6.37
N TYR A 723 -10.62 -25.41 -6.43
CA TYR A 723 -11.51 -25.05 -5.34
C TYR A 723 -12.11 -26.30 -4.73
N PHE A 724 -11.79 -26.55 -3.46
CA PHE A 724 -12.35 -27.73 -2.78
C PHE A 724 -13.84 -27.53 -2.47
N LYS A 725 -14.60 -28.62 -2.38
CA LYS A 725 -16.03 -28.57 -1.99
C LYS A 725 -16.23 -28.06 -0.56
N SER A 726 -15.27 -28.35 0.35
CA SER A 726 -15.12 -27.64 1.61
C SER A 726 -14.48 -26.28 1.34
N VAL A 727 -14.52 -25.36 2.29
CA VAL A 727 -13.85 -24.05 2.13
C VAL A 727 -12.34 -24.26 2.07
N GLY A 728 -11.78 -24.15 0.86
CA GLY A 728 -10.35 -24.33 0.64
C GLY A 728 -9.96 -24.18 -0.84
N LEU A 729 -8.68 -23.96 -1.07
CA LEU A 729 -8.10 -23.63 -2.36
C LEU A 729 -6.65 -24.16 -2.45
N VAL A 730 -6.28 -24.70 -3.60
CA VAL A 730 -4.87 -24.81 -4.02
C VAL A 730 -4.69 -24.04 -5.31
N SER A 731 -3.62 -23.25 -5.39
CA SER A 731 -3.29 -22.42 -6.55
C SER A 731 -1.83 -22.53 -6.93
N ALA A 732 -1.56 -22.44 -8.23
CA ALA A 732 -0.24 -22.27 -8.79
C ALA A 732 -0.30 -21.23 -9.90
N SER A 733 0.64 -20.28 -9.91
CA SER A 733 0.73 -19.26 -10.95
C SER A 733 2.18 -19.11 -11.42
N LEU A 734 2.33 -18.85 -12.71
CA LEU A 734 3.59 -18.46 -13.36
C LEU A 734 3.37 -17.08 -13.96
N PHE A 735 4.32 -16.16 -13.76
CA PHE A 735 4.26 -14.84 -14.36
C PHE A 735 5.61 -14.42 -14.92
N TYR A 736 5.57 -13.62 -15.99
CA TYR A 736 6.73 -12.99 -16.58
C TYR A 736 6.41 -11.54 -16.92
N LYS A 737 7.30 -10.62 -16.57
CA LYS A 737 7.19 -9.19 -16.84
C LYS A 737 8.44 -8.71 -17.57
N ARG A 738 8.25 -8.04 -18.70
CA ARG A 738 9.27 -7.28 -19.39
C ARG A 738 9.07 -5.81 -19.07
N ILE A 739 9.92 -5.26 -18.21
CA ILE A 739 9.88 -3.89 -17.70
C ILE A 739 10.87 -3.05 -18.50
N ASN A 740 10.43 -1.92 -19.01
CA ASN A 740 11.25 -1.00 -19.78
C ASN A 740 11.24 0.38 -19.11
N ASP A 741 12.33 1.13 -19.27
CA ASP A 741 12.50 2.46 -18.72
C ASP A 741 12.34 2.50 -17.18
N TYR A 742 12.82 1.48 -16.45
CA TYR A 742 12.79 1.44 -14.99
C TYR A 742 13.61 2.61 -14.42
N MET A 743 13.07 3.29 -13.42
CA MET A 743 13.67 4.48 -12.83
C MET A 743 14.44 4.12 -11.57
N VAL A 744 15.58 4.77 -11.40
CA VAL A 744 16.35 4.77 -10.16
C VAL A 744 16.86 6.17 -9.87
N GLU A 745 17.15 6.45 -8.63
CA GLU A 745 17.92 7.61 -8.22
C GLU A 745 19.40 7.23 -8.33
N HIS A 746 20.05 7.81 -9.32
CA HIS A 746 21.46 7.55 -9.60
C HIS A 746 22.31 8.48 -8.76
N VAL A 747 23.19 7.91 -7.97
CA VAL A 747 24.15 8.64 -7.13
C VAL A 747 25.51 8.66 -7.81
N SER A 748 26.07 9.85 -7.94
CA SER A 748 27.42 10.07 -8.51
C SER A 748 28.18 11.11 -7.69
N LYS A 749 29.51 11.02 -7.68
CA LYS A 749 30.38 12.05 -7.09
C LYS A 749 30.74 13.09 -8.15
N GLY A 750 30.83 14.37 -7.78
CA GLY A 750 31.20 15.44 -8.69
C GLY A 750 31.03 16.83 -8.09
N SER A 751 31.33 17.89 -8.88
CA SER A 751 31.12 19.27 -8.47
C SER A 751 29.72 19.75 -8.87
N TYR A 752 29.08 20.53 -8.02
CA TYR A 752 27.80 21.19 -8.30
C TYR A 752 27.82 22.65 -7.84
N GLY A 753 27.63 23.58 -8.77
CA GLY A 753 27.78 25.01 -8.48
C GLY A 753 29.21 25.32 -7.97
N ASN A 754 29.27 25.89 -6.77
CA ASN A 754 30.54 26.25 -6.10
C ASN A 754 31.07 25.15 -5.15
N TYR A 755 30.39 23.99 -5.09
CA TYR A 755 30.82 22.88 -4.23
C TYR A 755 31.56 21.83 -5.06
N ASP A 756 32.73 21.47 -4.57
CA ASP A 756 33.52 20.35 -5.05
C ASP A 756 33.20 19.13 -4.20
N ASP A 757 33.37 17.92 -4.78
CA ASP A 757 33.15 16.64 -4.10
C ASP A 757 31.73 16.42 -3.52
N CYS A 758 30.71 16.80 -4.32
CA CYS A 758 29.32 16.58 -3.94
C CYS A 758 28.87 15.13 -4.24
N LYS A 759 28.00 14.60 -3.39
CA LYS A 759 27.16 13.43 -3.69
C LYS A 759 25.93 13.89 -4.45
N ILE A 760 25.91 13.67 -5.77
CA ILE A 760 24.84 14.14 -6.66
C ILE A 760 23.85 13.00 -6.93
N THR A 761 22.63 13.15 -6.48
CA THR A 761 21.52 12.23 -6.73
C THR A 761 20.61 12.76 -7.83
N ARG A 762 20.39 11.96 -8.88
CA ARG A 762 19.52 12.32 -10.00
C ARG A 762 18.64 11.15 -10.45
N PRO A 763 17.30 11.30 -10.52
CA PRO A 763 16.44 10.27 -11.06
C PRO A 763 16.61 10.11 -12.57
N VAL A 764 16.78 8.86 -13.02
CA VAL A 764 16.95 8.51 -14.44
C VAL A 764 16.18 7.26 -14.82
N ASN A 765 15.75 7.15 -16.08
CA ASN A 765 15.25 5.89 -16.64
C ASN A 765 16.47 4.99 -16.98
N ALA A 766 16.90 4.17 -16.03
CA ALA A 766 18.18 3.48 -16.07
C ALA A 766 18.13 2.09 -16.72
N PHE A 767 17.06 1.32 -16.47
CA PHE A 767 17.08 -0.11 -16.76
C PHE A 767 15.92 -0.57 -17.64
N ASP A 768 16.24 -1.58 -18.50
CA ASP A 768 15.26 -2.55 -18.97
C ASP A 768 15.51 -3.86 -18.22
N ALA A 769 14.46 -4.48 -17.68
CA ALA A 769 14.58 -5.66 -16.83
C ALA A 769 13.54 -6.72 -17.16
N ASP A 770 13.88 -7.97 -16.89
CA ASP A 770 12.98 -9.11 -16.89
C ASP A 770 12.71 -9.57 -15.46
N LEU A 771 11.47 -9.90 -15.16
CA LEU A 771 11.05 -10.48 -13.88
C LEU A 771 10.21 -11.73 -14.15
N LEU A 772 10.71 -12.89 -13.73
CA LEU A 772 10.03 -14.19 -13.80
C LEU A 772 9.69 -14.66 -12.41
N GLY A 773 8.51 -15.25 -12.20
CA GLY A 773 8.19 -15.79 -10.89
C GLY A 773 7.14 -16.89 -10.90
N VAL A 774 7.14 -17.63 -9.79
CA VAL A 774 6.20 -18.72 -9.49
C VAL A 774 5.53 -18.46 -8.16
N GLU A 775 4.23 -18.58 -8.11
CA GLU A 775 3.44 -18.46 -6.87
C GLU A 775 2.70 -19.78 -6.61
N LEU A 776 2.80 -20.26 -5.38
CA LEU A 776 2.08 -21.42 -4.88
C LEU A 776 1.24 -21.01 -3.68
N GLY A 777 0.00 -21.50 -3.59
CA GLY A 777 -0.91 -21.24 -2.48
C GLY A 777 -1.70 -22.48 -2.08
N LEU A 778 -1.84 -22.67 -0.80
CA LEU A 778 -2.65 -23.76 -0.22
C LEU A 778 -3.43 -23.25 0.99
N GLN A 779 -4.72 -23.45 0.98
CA GLN A 779 -5.61 -23.21 2.10
C GLN A 779 -6.53 -24.40 2.27
N ARG A 780 -6.48 -25.07 3.43
CA ARG A 780 -7.33 -26.22 3.70
C ARG A 780 -7.38 -26.57 5.18
N ASP A 781 -8.57 -27.05 5.65
CA ASP A 781 -8.70 -27.77 6.93
C ASP A 781 -8.18 -29.22 6.82
N PHE A 782 -7.80 -29.82 7.94
CA PHE A 782 -7.31 -31.21 7.98
C PHE A 782 -8.42 -32.26 8.09
N GLY A 783 -9.68 -31.89 7.92
CA GLY A 783 -10.83 -32.78 7.88
C GLY A 783 -10.76 -33.84 6.78
N PHE A 784 -9.94 -33.60 5.74
CA PHE A 784 -9.67 -34.59 4.69
C PHE A 784 -8.78 -35.74 5.15
N ILE A 785 -8.01 -35.57 6.21
CA ILE A 785 -7.20 -36.65 6.83
C ILE A 785 -8.09 -37.46 7.77
N HIS A 786 -8.79 -36.77 8.69
CA HIS A 786 -9.74 -37.37 9.61
C HIS A 786 -10.77 -36.34 10.07
N PRO A 787 -12.07 -36.68 10.17
CA PRO A 787 -13.14 -35.72 10.54
C PRO A 787 -12.91 -34.98 11.86
N SER A 788 -12.24 -35.58 12.85
CA SER A 788 -11.90 -34.91 14.12
C SER A 788 -10.86 -33.79 13.99
N LEU A 789 -10.07 -33.80 12.91
CA LEU A 789 -9.05 -32.80 12.64
C LEU A 789 -9.60 -31.58 11.84
N LYS A 790 -10.91 -31.55 11.54
CA LYS A 790 -11.53 -30.43 10.81
C LYS A 790 -11.38 -29.07 11.52
N CYS A 791 -11.16 -29.06 12.82
CA CYS A 791 -10.90 -27.85 13.59
C CYS A 791 -9.47 -27.31 13.41
N PHE A 792 -8.57 -28.08 12.85
CA PHE A 792 -7.23 -27.63 12.49
C PHE A 792 -7.15 -27.38 11.00
N GLY A 793 -6.36 -26.40 10.60
CA GLY A 793 -6.10 -26.15 9.19
C GLY A 793 -4.82 -25.39 8.97
N PHE A 794 -4.46 -25.32 7.70
CA PHE A 794 -3.26 -24.68 7.21
C PHE A 794 -3.63 -23.66 6.14
N TYR A 795 -2.99 -22.53 6.20
CA TYR A 795 -2.93 -21.55 5.14
C TYR A 795 -1.46 -21.25 4.89
N GLY A 796 -1.03 -21.36 3.64
CA GLY A 796 0.34 -21.03 3.29
C GLY A 796 0.48 -20.64 1.84
N ASN A 797 1.47 -19.79 1.57
CA ASN A 797 1.86 -19.42 0.23
C ASN A 797 3.38 -19.26 0.14
N TYR A 798 3.88 -19.44 -1.06
CA TYR A 798 5.28 -19.24 -1.40
C TYR A 798 5.38 -18.59 -2.77
N THR A 799 6.21 -17.56 -2.87
CA THR A 799 6.51 -16.88 -4.12
C THR A 799 8.01 -16.89 -4.32
N TYR A 800 8.43 -17.34 -5.48
CA TYR A 800 9.77 -17.21 -6.00
C TYR A 800 9.78 -16.20 -7.13
N THR A 801 10.70 -15.26 -7.11
CA THR A 801 10.92 -14.28 -8.17
C THR A 801 12.38 -14.24 -8.56
N HIS A 802 12.64 -14.20 -9.84
CA HIS A 802 13.97 -13.98 -10.38
C HIS A 802 13.92 -12.79 -11.32
N SER A 803 14.69 -11.76 -11.00
CA SER A 803 14.80 -10.54 -11.80
C SER A 803 16.21 -10.42 -12.38
N ASN A 804 16.29 -9.84 -13.58
CA ASN A 804 17.57 -9.60 -14.25
C ASN A 804 17.50 -8.29 -15.04
N VAL A 805 18.44 -7.40 -14.83
CA VAL A 805 18.64 -6.19 -15.63
C VAL A 805 19.29 -6.61 -16.95
N VAL A 806 18.58 -6.43 -18.05
CA VAL A 806 19.03 -6.84 -19.39
C VAL A 806 19.66 -5.69 -20.18
N LYS A 807 19.41 -4.44 -19.75
CA LYS A 807 20.00 -3.24 -20.32
C LYS A 807 20.12 -2.18 -19.23
N SER A 808 21.31 -1.57 -19.14
CA SER A 808 21.61 -0.46 -18.24
C SER A 808 22.17 0.71 -19.04
N VAL A 809 21.82 1.94 -18.68
CA VAL A 809 22.42 3.16 -19.25
C VAL A 809 23.84 3.39 -18.74
N PHE A 810 24.23 2.78 -17.62
CA PHE A 810 25.56 2.89 -17.00
C PHE A 810 26.59 1.92 -17.62
N GLY A 811 26.19 1.09 -18.58
CA GLY A 811 27.09 0.22 -19.31
C GLY A 811 27.61 -1.00 -18.54
N ASN A 812 27.25 -1.17 -17.28
CA ASN A 812 27.64 -2.34 -16.48
C ASN A 812 26.93 -3.60 -16.98
N LYS A 813 27.72 -4.65 -17.24
CA LYS A 813 27.24 -5.95 -17.74
C LYS A 813 27.06 -6.98 -16.63
N ASP A 814 27.22 -6.59 -15.38
CA ASP A 814 27.07 -7.52 -14.28
C ASP A 814 25.59 -7.93 -14.15
N GLU A 815 25.35 -9.22 -13.97
CA GLU A 815 24.03 -9.77 -13.67
C GLU A 815 23.51 -9.12 -12.39
N GLN A 816 22.62 -8.14 -12.55
CA GLN A 816 22.06 -7.36 -11.46
C GLN A 816 20.58 -7.67 -11.32
N ALA A 817 20.15 -7.95 -10.10
CA ALA A 817 18.75 -8.02 -9.78
C ALA A 817 18.07 -6.64 -9.88
N LEU A 818 16.76 -6.62 -10.16
CA LEU A 818 15.98 -5.40 -10.14
C LEU A 818 15.85 -4.92 -8.68
N PRO A 819 16.19 -3.65 -8.38
CA PRO A 819 15.99 -3.09 -7.05
C PRO A 819 14.55 -3.23 -6.55
N GLY A 820 14.35 -3.38 -5.23
CA GLY A 820 13.03 -3.58 -4.62
C GLY A 820 12.43 -4.98 -4.82
N SER A 821 13.19 -5.97 -5.36
CA SER A 821 12.68 -7.28 -5.77
C SER A 821 13.24 -8.44 -4.92
N PRO A 822 12.57 -8.87 -3.83
CA PRO A 822 12.98 -10.03 -3.06
C PRO A 822 12.79 -11.32 -3.86
N GLU A 823 13.79 -12.22 -3.79
CA GLU A 823 13.77 -13.49 -4.52
C GLU A 823 12.80 -14.51 -3.91
N HIS A 824 12.70 -14.56 -2.59
CA HIS A 824 11.86 -15.52 -1.88
C HIS A 824 10.93 -14.82 -0.90
N MET A 825 9.65 -15.14 -0.96
CA MET A 825 8.62 -14.70 -0.01
C MET A 825 7.78 -15.91 0.40
N ALA A 826 7.54 -16.08 1.69
CA ALA A 826 6.76 -17.20 2.22
C ALA A 826 5.88 -16.77 3.38
N ASN A 827 4.67 -17.27 3.42
CA ASN A 827 3.76 -17.15 4.55
C ASN A 827 3.23 -18.53 4.92
N ALA A 828 3.20 -18.84 6.19
CA ALA A 828 2.64 -20.10 6.70
C ALA A 828 1.86 -19.83 7.98
N SER A 829 0.63 -20.31 8.06
CA SER A 829 -0.22 -20.18 9.23
C SER A 829 -0.86 -21.52 9.57
N LEU A 830 -0.72 -21.94 10.82
CA LEU A 830 -1.49 -23.02 11.41
C LEU A 830 -2.60 -22.43 12.26
N TYR A 831 -3.81 -22.93 12.11
CA TYR A 831 -4.94 -22.46 12.90
C TYR A 831 -5.74 -23.59 13.52
N PHE A 832 -6.32 -23.29 14.68
CA PHE A 832 -7.33 -24.09 15.37
C PHE A 832 -8.61 -23.27 15.51
N ASP A 833 -9.75 -23.83 15.10
CA ASP A 833 -11.06 -23.16 15.20
C ASP A 833 -12.11 -24.18 15.66
N LYS A 834 -12.56 -24.06 16.92
CA LYS A 834 -13.59 -24.95 17.48
C LYS A 834 -14.28 -24.33 18.67
N GLY A 835 -15.64 -24.39 18.67
CA GLY A 835 -16.43 -24.00 19.84
C GLY A 835 -16.25 -22.54 20.28
N GLY A 836 -16.02 -21.63 19.33
CA GLY A 836 -15.75 -20.22 19.59
C GLY A 836 -14.29 -19.88 19.87
N LEU A 837 -13.43 -20.86 20.17
CA LEU A 837 -11.99 -20.66 20.31
C LEU A 837 -11.32 -20.69 18.94
N ASN A 838 -10.60 -19.62 18.60
CA ASN A 838 -9.73 -19.53 17.43
C ASN A 838 -8.31 -19.22 17.91
N VAL A 839 -7.33 -20.00 17.47
CA VAL A 839 -5.90 -19.77 17.73
C VAL A 839 -5.17 -19.88 16.40
N ARG A 840 -4.25 -18.97 16.13
CA ARG A 840 -3.44 -18.99 14.91
C ARG A 840 -2.00 -18.60 15.21
N LEU A 841 -1.08 -19.38 14.69
CA LEU A 841 0.34 -19.10 14.63
C LEU A 841 0.70 -18.81 13.18
N SER A 842 1.29 -17.65 12.90
CA SER A 842 1.64 -17.20 11.55
C SER A 842 3.12 -16.87 11.47
N TYR A 843 3.77 -17.39 10.44
CA TYR A 843 5.16 -17.09 10.11
C TYR A 843 5.22 -16.41 8.75
N ASN A 844 5.99 -15.32 8.65
CA ASN A 844 6.25 -14.57 7.43
C ASN A 844 7.75 -14.49 7.20
N PHE A 845 8.18 -14.75 5.98
CA PHE A 845 9.56 -14.68 5.54
C PHE A 845 9.67 -13.89 4.23
N THR A 846 10.65 -13.00 4.16
CA THR A 846 11.09 -12.33 2.93
C THR A 846 12.62 -12.38 2.88
N SER A 847 13.20 -12.79 1.75
CA SER A 847 14.65 -12.77 1.55
C SER A 847 15.16 -11.33 1.43
N ALA A 848 16.48 -11.16 1.64
CA ALA A 848 17.12 -9.88 1.38
C ALA A 848 17.01 -9.48 -0.09
N PHE A 849 16.97 -8.18 -0.36
CA PHE A 849 16.91 -7.61 -1.72
C PHE A 849 17.60 -6.24 -1.74
N GLN A 850 18.10 -5.84 -2.91
CA GLN A 850 18.66 -4.52 -3.10
C GLN A 850 17.57 -3.46 -2.89
N ASP A 851 17.86 -2.44 -2.11
CA ASP A 851 16.96 -1.32 -1.93
C ASP A 851 16.72 -0.56 -3.24
N ASP A 852 15.55 0.04 -3.39
CA ASP A 852 15.12 0.74 -4.60
C ASP A 852 15.17 2.27 -4.50
N GLU A 853 15.54 2.80 -3.35
CA GLU A 853 15.64 4.25 -3.15
C GLU A 853 16.84 4.84 -3.88
N GLU A 854 18.05 4.30 -3.65
CA GLU A 854 19.28 4.81 -4.24
C GLU A 854 20.03 3.72 -5.02
N TYR A 855 20.56 4.06 -6.17
CA TYR A 855 21.42 3.21 -6.97
C TYR A 855 22.87 3.71 -6.97
N GLN A 856 23.74 2.94 -6.32
CA GLN A 856 25.18 3.16 -6.29
C GLN A 856 25.85 2.33 -7.41
N GLU A 857 26.74 2.97 -8.19
CA GLU A 857 27.51 2.26 -9.24
C GLU A 857 28.46 1.24 -8.61
N GLU A 858 29.16 1.62 -7.53
CA GLU A 858 30.05 0.76 -6.76
C GLU A 858 29.26 -0.32 -6.03
N ALA A 859 29.47 -1.56 -6.44
CA ALA A 859 28.75 -2.70 -5.86
C ALA A 859 28.99 -2.85 -4.35
N GLN A 860 30.12 -2.36 -3.85
CA GLN A 860 30.52 -2.41 -2.44
C GLN A 860 29.72 -1.44 -1.57
N LEU A 861 29.13 -0.39 -2.15
CA LEU A 861 28.32 0.63 -1.47
C LEU A 861 26.81 0.44 -1.68
N ARG A 862 26.37 -0.57 -2.46
CA ARG A 862 24.94 -0.83 -2.69
C ARG A 862 24.23 -1.23 -1.40
N ARG A 863 23.10 -0.58 -1.13
CA ARG A 863 22.25 -0.83 0.04
C ARG A 863 21.32 -2.01 -0.21
N TYR A 864 21.13 -2.83 0.82
CA TYR A 864 20.23 -3.98 0.79
C TYR A 864 19.34 -4.00 2.03
N TYR A 865 18.06 -4.16 1.83
CA TYR A 865 17.11 -4.53 2.88
C TYR A 865 17.37 -6.00 3.25
N ASP A 866 17.67 -6.27 4.53
CA ASP A 866 17.99 -7.63 4.97
C ASP A 866 16.73 -8.51 5.04
N LYS A 867 16.94 -9.81 5.11
CA LYS A 867 15.85 -10.78 5.28
C LYS A 867 15.06 -10.51 6.55
N VAL A 868 13.75 -10.71 6.49
CA VAL A 868 12.88 -10.61 7.64
C VAL A 868 12.18 -11.93 7.95
N ASN A 869 11.99 -12.19 9.26
CA ASN A 869 11.32 -13.37 9.80
C ASN A 869 10.37 -12.93 10.90
N TYR A 870 9.07 -12.82 10.61
CA TYR A 870 8.08 -12.49 11.62
C TYR A 870 7.33 -13.73 12.08
N LEU A 871 7.15 -13.89 13.38
CA LEU A 871 6.30 -14.92 14.00
C LEU A 871 5.26 -14.23 14.88
N ASP A 872 3.99 -14.45 14.56
CA ASP A 872 2.84 -13.83 15.23
C ASP A 872 1.91 -14.91 15.79
N LEU A 873 1.43 -14.71 17.02
CA LEU A 873 0.44 -15.56 17.68
C LEU A 873 -0.81 -14.75 17.97
N ASN A 874 -1.95 -15.25 17.51
CA ASN A 874 -3.26 -14.64 17.74
C ASN A 874 -4.21 -15.66 18.34
N ALA A 875 -4.99 -15.25 19.33
CA ALA A 875 -6.02 -16.06 19.96
C ALA A 875 -7.30 -15.22 20.17
N SER A 876 -8.45 -15.86 19.99
CA SER A 876 -9.73 -15.25 20.33
C SER A 876 -10.72 -16.29 20.81
N TYR A 877 -11.62 -15.88 21.71
CA TYR A 877 -12.72 -16.70 22.18
C TYR A 877 -14.03 -15.93 22.06
N THR A 878 -14.96 -16.48 21.29
CA THR A 878 -16.28 -15.87 21.02
C THR A 878 -17.37 -16.72 21.65
N TRP A 879 -18.29 -16.07 22.39
CA TRP A 879 -19.47 -16.71 22.99
C TRP A 879 -20.70 -15.82 22.84
N GLY A 880 -21.87 -16.36 23.20
CA GLY A 880 -23.17 -15.70 23.04
C GLY A 880 -23.91 -16.15 21.78
N LYS A 881 -25.20 -15.86 21.70
CA LYS A 881 -26.05 -16.22 20.55
C LYS A 881 -26.42 -14.98 19.73
N ASP A 882 -27.35 -14.17 20.22
CA ASP A 882 -27.85 -12.97 19.56
C ASP A 882 -26.82 -11.85 19.68
N ILE A 883 -26.25 -11.66 20.88
CA ILE A 883 -25.12 -10.79 21.14
C ILE A 883 -23.89 -11.68 21.28
N LYS A 884 -22.88 -11.44 20.44
CA LYS A 884 -21.60 -12.14 20.48
C LYS A 884 -20.58 -11.30 21.23
N TYR A 885 -19.91 -11.94 22.15
CA TYR A 885 -18.81 -11.39 22.93
C TYR A 885 -17.54 -12.08 22.48
N THR A 886 -16.52 -11.32 22.12
CA THR A 886 -15.23 -11.86 21.72
C THR A 886 -14.14 -11.22 22.56
N PHE A 887 -13.37 -12.05 23.26
CA PHE A 887 -12.09 -11.67 23.83
C PHE A 887 -11.01 -12.05 22.83
N TYR A 888 -10.01 -11.19 22.61
CA TYR A 888 -8.87 -11.46 21.76
C TYR A 888 -7.56 -11.07 22.43
N ALA A 889 -6.48 -11.77 22.06
CA ALA A 889 -5.11 -11.44 22.43
C ALA A 889 -4.19 -11.74 21.26
N ALA A 890 -3.15 -10.91 21.11
CA ALA A 890 -2.13 -11.05 20.08
C ALA A 890 -0.74 -10.78 20.65
N ALA A 891 0.23 -11.51 20.12
CA ALA A 891 1.65 -11.28 20.31
C ALA A 891 2.30 -11.23 18.92
N ASN A 892 2.76 -10.07 18.53
CA ASN A 892 3.36 -9.84 17.22
C ASN A 892 4.87 -9.69 17.35
N ASN A 893 5.60 -10.11 16.32
CA ASN A 893 7.06 -10.10 16.27
C ASN A 893 7.71 -10.89 17.43
N LEU A 894 7.24 -12.12 17.68
CA LEU A 894 7.77 -12.98 18.76
C LEU A 894 9.25 -13.31 18.62
N LEU A 895 9.82 -13.18 17.41
CA LEU A 895 11.23 -13.39 17.15
C LEU A 895 12.08 -12.14 17.40
N ASN A 896 11.44 -11.03 17.80
CA ASN A 896 12.10 -9.73 17.97
C ASN A 896 12.95 -9.34 16.73
N GLN A 897 12.37 -9.57 15.54
CA GLN A 897 13.03 -9.28 14.26
C GLN A 897 13.26 -7.78 14.14
N PRO A 898 14.51 -7.32 13.93
CA PRO A 898 14.79 -5.93 13.64
C PRO A 898 14.51 -5.60 12.17
N LEU A 899 14.32 -4.31 11.88
CA LEU A 899 14.57 -3.75 10.57
C LEU A 899 16.08 -3.60 10.40
N ARG A 900 16.66 -4.15 9.33
CA ARG A 900 18.08 -4.05 9.09
C ARG A 900 18.39 -3.81 7.61
N TYR A 901 19.30 -2.87 7.39
CA TYR A 901 19.96 -2.67 6.10
C TYR A 901 21.44 -3.05 6.22
N TYR A 902 22.01 -3.55 5.13
CA TYR A 902 23.43 -3.78 5.01
C TYR A 902 23.96 -3.22 3.68
N GLN A 903 25.25 -2.89 3.62
CA GLN A 903 25.85 -2.26 2.46
C GLN A 903 26.93 -3.19 1.85
N GLY A 904 26.75 -3.52 0.56
CA GLY A 904 27.63 -4.41 -0.20
C GLY A 904 27.65 -5.84 0.33
N GLU A 905 28.27 -6.06 1.48
CA GLU A 905 28.41 -7.37 2.11
C GLU A 905 27.40 -7.57 3.24
N LYS A 906 26.83 -8.79 3.34
CA LYS A 906 25.78 -9.12 4.34
C LYS A 906 26.17 -8.84 5.79
N ASP A 907 27.46 -8.91 6.09
CA ASP A 907 27.95 -8.68 7.44
C ASP A 907 28.26 -7.20 7.75
N ARG A 908 28.22 -6.33 6.75
CA ARG A 908 28.40 -4.88 6.95
C ARG A 908 27.03 -4.24 7.20
N THR A 909 26.72 -4.01 8.46
CA THR A 909 25.45 -3.33 8.84
C THR A 909 25.54 -1.86 8.48
N MET A 910 24.55 -1.36 7.75
CA MET A 910 24.32 0.07 7.53
C MET A 910 23.35 0.62 8.60
N GLN A 911 22.26 -0.07 8.85
CA GLN A 911 21.24 0.34 9.83
C GLN A 911 20.62 -0.87 10.49
N VAL A 912 20.36 -0.80 11.78
CA VAL A 912 19.55 -1.80 12.48
C VAL A 912 18.65 -1.14 13.51
N GLU A 913 17.33 -1.43 13.43
CA GLU A 913 16.31 -0.86 14.30
C GLU A 913 15.52 -1.97 14.99
N TYR A 914 15.40 -1.91 16.31
CA TYR A 914 14.61 -2.82 17.11
C TYR A 914 13.38 -2.12 17.68
N TYR A 915 12.22 -2.68 17.39
CA TYR A 915 10.91 -2.20 17.85
C TYR A 915 10.29 -3.09 18.94
N GLY A 916 10.91 -4.24 19.20
CA GLY A 916 10.49 -5.17 20.23
C GLY A 916 9.26 -6.01 19.88
N VAL A 917 8.86 -6.84 20.84
CA VAL A 917 7.64 -7.66 20.78
C VAL A 917 6.44 -6.79 21.14
N LYS A 918 5.35 -6.88 20.36
CA LYS A 918 4.10 -6.14 20.62
C LYS A 918 3.05 -7.08 21.20
N LEU A 919 2.52 -6.75 22.39
CA LEU A 919 1.42 -7.49 23.02
C LEU A 919 0.16 -6.64 23.02
N GLN A 920 -0.96 -7.25 22.61
CA GLN A 920 -2.26 -6.59 22.59
C GLN A 920 -3.34 -7.53 23.11
N ALA A 921 -4.37 -6.99 23.74
CA ALA A 921 -5.57 -7.72 24.13
C ALA A 921 -6.79 -6.80 24.08
N GLY A 922 -7.97 -7.38 23.91
CA GLY A 922 -9.17 -6.56 23.84
C GLY A 922 -10.46 -7.38 23.84
N PHE A 923 -11.53 -6.63 23.78
CA PHE A 923 -12.90 -7.14 23.81
C PHE A 923 -13.71 -6.56 22.67
N LYS A 924 -14.51 -7.41 22.01
CA LYS A 924 -15.43 -7.00 20.94
C LYS A 924 -16.84 -7.49 21.28
N LEU A 925 -17.81 -6.62 21.12
CA LEU A 925 -19.24 -6.89 21.19
C LEU A 925 -19.82 -6.73 19.78
N SER A 926 -20.66 -7.68 19.34
CA SER A 926 -21.28 -7.69 18.01
C SER A 926 -22.69 -8.22 18.06
N PHE A 927 -23.63 -7.59 17.34
CA PHE A 927 -24.97 -8.12 17.09
C PHE A 927 -25.53 -7.68 15.73
#